data_495f8a1428d44d5827379425d615e754
#
_entry.id   495f8a1428d44d5827379425d615e754
#
_cell.length_a   1.000
_cell.length_b   1.000
_cell.length_c   1.000
_cell.angle_alpha   90.00
_cell.angle_beta   90.00
_cell.angle_gamma   90.00
#
_symmetry.space_group_name_H-M   'P 1'
#
loop_
_entity.id
_entity.type
_entity.pdbx_description
1 polymer ?
#
loop_
_entity_poly.entity_id
_entity_poly.type
_entity_poly.pdbx_seq_one_letter_code
_entity_poly.pdbx_strand_id
1 'polypeptide(L)'
;MRIAIYLLFAGVLLLSMGRANAFGQATASATLQGTVSDPSGAVVAGATVTITNKDQGWTRTTTTVDTGFYRFELLPAGLYSVKVTHAGFATASVDRAELLVGQATMQDFQLKAGQVSEVIEVTAAAPVVDTEKTQVGIEITPSDVNNLPLNGRDFGNLAYLAPGARPVDSYDPTKNRIAVFGINGSSGRNVNVTVNGIDNKDNTVGGPVMQLPLGAVEEFNISTQRFSAANGRSEGAAVNVITKAGTNDWHGGLYYYDTETALNANDALSKQSGSPTPEFSRQQFGGKVGGPIRRGKDFLFYALEREREHTAIPVEATAFSELTIVKNANNPLMTPEPVTTIPTPYFDWRYSGRYDHQFNGKHGLFVSYSAQNNTGDNDQSSSTNDLTAGNFTTNHLIIGNATLNSVFTPRVVNALTVGYQYWNNLIDSTQKVPTFTFPGNITFGTNTNVPQQSIQKKWQFRDDLSIIKGHHSLKTGFDYVWEPELGGFFEFNPTLEIDFFDVPSVITTNTTLYPQGFATPGAVSGMSDTAGDPHFFLKNGAKMFGLYFQDDWKVSRKFTLNLGLRWDKDFNLIGGADQGASRTYQELKAIGDPHAASLPQDDNKDFSPRVGLAYDLTGKGKHILRAGYGFYFGQTFENIPLFMLQQANATIFNTTFAIVGNGPGQACSSCTVPGTNIPLSQWRFGIDPMPTNPPPSSQLANGAVGRLMDPDYRNPYSEQWNAGYTLALGSVSAVEVDYIHELAIHESKTININPTLVSLGGARPLSAAFSAAGLPVLGRIDDEQAIGRSRYDGLNVAFRRRLSHHISFNTSYVLSKGVAYKGNAAAFRNRPSNPMDPFNPVDFGPVPTDERHRFVFSGVFEVPAGIQIAPIFQAASARPYDGIEGQDVLGIGSGRGNYNIVVLNSDPTNLKSTLGFSNAALRNCLFVTNTCHAIGFDKVRGDPFINMDLRIAKNIRLGEKMNLQLLAQFFDLFNRANFGNNFSGNIHSSLFLQHTGFITPSGVIVPKSFRAEFGAEFRF
;
A
#
# COMPACT_ATOMS: atom_id res chain seq x y z
N MET A 1 32.54 -8.95 16.78
CA MET A 1 32.39 -9.32 18.20
C MET A 1 30.99 -9.11 18.77
N ARG A 2 30.31 -7.99 18.50
CA ARG A 2 28.92 -7.77 18.98
C ARG A 2 27.90 -8.72 18.34
N ILE A 3 28.02 -9.05 17.06
CA ILE A 3 27.12 -9.99 16.37
C ILE A 3 27.24 -11.43 16.94
N ALA A 4 28.45 -11.87 17.30
CA ALA A 4 28.68 -13.18 17.93
C ALA A 4 28.05 -13.26 19.33
N ILE A 5 27.99 -12.16 20.05
CA ILE A 5 27.35 -12.08 21.38
C ILE A 5 25.82 -12.17 21.24
N TYR A 6 25.24 -11.55 20.24
CA TYR A 6 23.77 -11.65 19.98
C TYR A 6 23.35 -13.06 19.52
N LEU A 7 24.17 -13.73 18.72
CA LEU A 7 23.93 -15.13 18.33
C LEU A 7 24.10 -16.08 19.52
N LEU A 8 25.02 -15.79 20.44
CA LEU A 8 25.19 -16.57 21.68
C LEU A 8 24.01 -16.34 22.66
N PHE A 9 23.51 -15.11 22.78
CA PHE A 9 22.34 -14.80 23.59
C PHE A 9 21.05 -15.43 23.00
N ALA A 10 20.86 -15.45 21.68
CA ALA A 10 19.79 -16.17 21.04
C ALA A 10 19.86 -17.69 21.30
N GLY A 11 21.07 -18.27 21.28
CA GLY A 11 21.27 -19.67 21.59
C GLY A 11 21.00 -20.02 23.06
N VAL A 12 21.32 -19.14 24.00
CA VAL A 12 21.06 -19.33 25.44
C VAL A 12 19.58 -19.13 25.77
N LEU A 13 18.90 -18.21 25.12
CA LEU A 13 17.44 -18.03 25.28
C LEU A 13 16.66 -19.26 24.79
N LEU A 14 17.09 -19.90 23.69
CA LEU A 14 16.52 -21.14 23.18
C LEU A 14 16.70 -22.33 24.09
N LEU A 15 17.76 -22.34 24.94
CA LEU A 15 18.06 -23.41 25.90
C LEU A 15 17.34 -23.23 27.24
N SER A 16 16.88 -22.04 27.61
CA SER A 16 16.20 -21.75 28.88
C SER A 16 14.68 -21.89 28.85
N MET A 17 14.06 -22.05 27.68
CA MET A 17 12.62 -22.31 27.54
C MET A 17 12.25 -23.79 27.72
N GLY A 18 12.62 -24.37 28.84
CA GLY A 18 12.15 -25.67 29.24
C GLY A 18 10.69 -25.63 29.71
N ARG A 19 9.81 -26.30 28.93
CA ARG A 19 8.41 -26.63 29.26
C ARG A 19 7.39 -25.48 29.33
N ALA A 20 7.28 -24.70 28.29
CA ALA A 20 6.02 -24.03 27.98
C ALA A 20 5.32 -24.80 26.83
N ASN A 21 4.06 -25.14 26.98
CA ASN A 21 3.24 -25.66 25.88
C ASN A 21 3.04 -24.50 24.90
N ALA A 22 3.76 -24.52 23.78
CA ALA A 22 3.64 -23.52 22.72
C ALA A 22 2.53 -23.90 21.74
N PHE A 23 1.76 -22.93 21.28
CA PHE A 23 0.56 -23.11 20.45
C PHE A 23 0.65 -22.23 19.20
N GLY A 24 0.43 -22.79 17.97
CA GLY A 24 0.38 -21.95 16.83
C GLY A 24 0.47 -22.44 15.37
N GLN A 25 0.29 -21.63 14.29
CA GLN A 25 0.40 -22.01 12.88
C GLN A 25 1.00 -20.96 11.95
N ALA A 26 1.87 -21.37 10.99
CA ALA A 26 2.46 -20.53 9.93
C ALA A 26 1.49 -20.26 8.77
N THR A 27 1.51 -19.03 8.24
CA THR A 27 0.74 -18.62 7.06
C THR A 27 1.47 -18.86 5.72
N ALA A 28 2.77 -19.17 5.78
CA ALA A 28 3.64 -19.37 4.61
C ALA A 28 3.80 -20.85 4.26
N SER A 29 2.70 -21.62 4.26
CA SER A 29 2.73 -23.07 4.03
C SER A 29 1.53 -23.54 3.22
N ALA A 30 1.69 -24.71 2.59
CA ALA A 30 0.66 -25.48 1.89
C ALA A 30 0.10 -26.60 2.76
N THR A 31 -1.05 -27.12 2.38
CA THR A 31 -1.67 -28.31 2.96
C THR A 31 -1.93 -29.32 1.86
N LEU A 32 -1.68 -30.62 2.11
CA LEU A 32 -2.10 -31.72 1.27
C LEU A 32 -3.06 -32.60 2.06
N GLN A 33 -4.18 -32.96 1.44
CA GLN A 33 -5.19 -33.83 2.06
C GLN A 33 -5.91 -34.68 1.03
N GLY A 34 -6.67 -35.66 1.48
CA GLY A 34 -7.47 -36.49 0.60
C GLY A 34 -8.09 -37.69 1.33
N THR A 35 -8.80 -38.50 0.57
CA THR A 35 -9.46 -39.71 1.06
C THR A 35 -8.91 -40.92 0.29
N VAL A 36 -8.68 -42.01 1.00
CA VAL A 36 -8.30 -43.28 0.41
C VAL A 36 -9.51 -44.21 0.44
N SER A 37 -9.88 -44.76 -0.73
CA SER A 37 -10.98 -45.68 -0.91
C SER A 37 -10.58 -46.94 -1.68
N ASP A 38 -11.36 -47.98 -1.60
CA ASP A 38 -11.27 -49.18 -2.44
C ASP A 38 -12.04 -49.00 -3.75
N PRO A 39 -12.03 -50.02 -4.67
CA PRO A 39 -12.78 -49.96 -5.95
C PRO A 39 -14.30 -49.88 -5.79
N SER A 40 -14.85 -50.31 -4.65
CA SER A 40 -16.28 -50.19 -4.35
C SER A 40 -16.68 -48.79 -3.84
N GLY A 41 -15.69 -47.94 -3.51
CA GLY A 41 -15.88 -46.64 -2.90
C GLY A 41 -15.90 -46.69 -1.38
N ALA A 42 -15.69 -47.84 -0.75
CA ALA A 42 -15.54 -47.96 0.69
C ALA A 42 -14.21 -47.38 1.15
N VAL A 43 -14.21 -46.66 2.30
CA VAL A 43 -13.02 -46.02 2.83
C VAL A 43 -11.99 -47.01 3.36
N VAL A 44 -10.74 -46.75 3.19
CA VAL A 44 -9.62 -47.56 3.68
C VAL A 44 -8.96 -46.83 4.84
N ALA A 45 -9.26 -47.30 6.06
CA ALA A 45 -8.63 -46.82 7.30
C ALA A 45 -7.25 -47.46 7.48
N GLY A 46 -6.31 -46.72 8.12
CA GLY A 46 -4.97 -47.24 8.42
C GLY A 46 -4.04 -47.32 7.19
N ALA A 47 -4.45 -46.87 6.03
CA ALA A 47 -3.56 -46.77 4.87
C ALA A 47 -2.43 -45.81 5.17
N THR A 48 -1.20 -46.18 4.85
CA THR A 48 0.00 -45.33 5.00
C THR A 48 0.15 -44.45 3.81
N VAL A 49 0.13 -43.13 4.04
CA VAL A 49 0.38 -42.10 3.01
C VAL A 49 1.73 -41.47 3.26
N THR A 50 2.60 -41.51 2.25
CA THR A 50 3.95 -40.95 2.29
C THR A 50 4.05 -39.87 1.22
N ILE A 51 4.50 -38.66 1.62
CA ILE A 51 4.87 -37.58 0.69
C ILE A 51 6.38 -37.41 0.66
N THR A 52 6.90 -37.09 -0.52
CA THR A 52 8.31 -36.78 -0.74
C THR A 52 8.42 -35.46 -1.49
N ASN A 53 9.11 -34.49 -0.91
CA ASN A 53 9.46 -33.26 -1.61
C ASN A 53 10.48 -33.59 -2.71
N LYS A 54 10.15 -33.27 -3.97
CA LYS A 54 11.00 -33.64 -5.12
C LYS A 54 12.26 -32.78 -5.21
N ASP A 55 12.21 -31.57 -4.75
CA ASP A 55 13.29 -30.61 -4.85
C ASP A 55 14.36 -30.86 -3.78
N GLN A 56 13.98 -31.24 -2.57
CA GLN A 56 14.86 -31.42 -1.42
C GLN A 56 15.01 -32.89 -0.97
N GLY A 57 14.11 -33.79 -1.39
CA GLY A 57 14.21 -35.24 -1.16
C GLY A 57 13.77 -35.73 0.23
N TRP A 58 13.32 -34.87 1.15
CA TRP A 58 12.79 -35.29 2.46
C TRP A 58 11.39 -35.88 2.36
N THR A 59 11.05 -36.70 3.31
CA THR A 59 9.75 -37.39 3.33
C THR A 59 9.01 -37.17 4.63
N ARG A 60 7.66 -37.20 4.58
CA ARG A 60 6.76 -37.24 5.72
C ARG A 60 5.71 -38.35 5.51
N THR A 61 5.25 -38.94 6.59
CA THR A 61 4.28 -40.06 6.53
C THR A 61 3.16 -39.82 7.54
N THR A 62 1.93 -40.16 7.16
CA THR A 62 0.74 -40.20 8.01
C THR A 62 -0.06 -41.45 7.70
N THR A 63 -1.08 -41.74 8.51
CA THR A 63 -2.04 -42.82 8.25
C THR A 63 -3.44 -42.27 8.14
N THR A 64 -4.27 -42.87 7.27
CA THR A 64 -5.67 -42.52 7.15
C THR A 64 -6.43 -42.83 8.45
N VAL A 65 -7.33 -41.94 8.82
CA VAL A 65 -8.27 -42.15 9.94
C VAL A 65 -9.44 -43.07 9.53
N ASP A 66 -10.38 -43.39 10.45
CA ASP A 66 -11.49 -44.32 10.22
C ASP A 66 -12.39 -43.99 9.02
N THR A 67 -12.38 -42.72 8.59
CA THR A 67 -13.07 -42.22 7.40
C THR A 67 -12.26 -42.31 6.11
N GLY A 68 -11.07 -42.90 6.15
CA GLY A 68 -10.13 -42.91 5.03
C GLY A 68 -9.43 -41.58 4.75
N PHE A 69 -9.68 -40.56 5.55
CA PHE A 69 -9.12 -39.23 5.39
C PHE A 69 -7.68 -39.16 5.89
N TYR A 70 -6.83 -38.40 5.16
CA TYR A 70 -5.47 -38.04 5.56
C TYR A 70 -5.22 -36.57 5.31
N ARG A 71 -4.29 -35.98 6.09
CA ARG A 71 -3.90 -34.56 5.94
C ARG A 71 -2.47 -34.35 6.40
N PHE A 72 -1.75 -33.49 5.65
CA PHE A 72 -0.43 -32.96 5.98
C PHE A 72 -0.53 -31.44 6.04
N GLU A 73 -0.18 -30.88 7.15
CA GLU A 73 -0.10 -29.44 7.38
C GLU A 73 1.35 -28.96 7.36
N LEU A 74 1.54 -27.65 7.19
CA LEU A 74 2.84 -26.97 7.21
C LEU A 74 3.83 -27.58 6.22
N LEU A 75 3.38 -27.75 4.99
CA LEU A 75 4.25 -28.16 3.89
C LEU A 75 4.82 -26.91 3.20
N PRO A 76 6.14 -26.83 2.93
CA PRO A 76 6.65 -25.86 1.98
C PRO A 76 5.93 -25.95 0.63
N ALA A 77 5.77 -24.84 -0.06
CA ALA A 77 5.36 -24.85 -1.47
C ALA A 77 6.36 -25.62 -2.31
N GLY A 78 5.91 -26.24 -3.39
CA GLY A 78 6.76 -26.97 -4.32
C GLY A 78 6.12 -28.25 -4.86
N LEU A 79 6.96 -29.09 -5.47
CA LEU A 79 6.55 -30.33 -6.12
C LEU A 79 6.78 -31.52 -5.19
N TYR A 80 5.73 -32.37 -5.11
CA TYR A 80 5.74 -33.56 -4.26
C TYR A 80 5.37 -34.81 -5.05
N SER A 81 5.93 -35.95 -4.66
CA SER A 81 5.34 -37.25 -4.96
C SER A 81 4.53 -37.73 -3.75
N VAL A 82 3.40 -38.36 -4.01
CA VAL A 82 2.51 -38.90 -2.97
C VAL A 82 2.34 -40.40 -3.24
N LYS A 83 2.57 -41.22 -2.21
CA LYS A 83 2.49 -42.68 -2.29
C LYS A 83 1.58 -43.19 -1.18
N VAL A 84 0.64 -44.09 -1.55
CA VAL A 84 -0.29 -44.73 -0.61
C VAL A 84 -0.11 -46.21 -0.63
N THR A 85 0.05 -46.82 0.55
CA THR A 85 0.23 -48.26 0.71
C THR A 85 -0.73 -48.79 1.78
N HIS A 86 -1.30 -49.97 1.51
CA HIS A 86 -2.11 -50.73 2.49
C HIS A 86 -2.04 -52.23 2.19
N ALA A 87 -2.03 -53.05 3.22
CA ALA A 87 -2.01 -54.51 3.04
C ALA A 87 -3.22 -55.00 2.21
N GLY A 88 -2.98 -55.86 1.23
CA GLY A 88 -4.01 -56.37 0.31
C GLY A 88 -4.32 -55.46 -0.91
N PHE A 89 -3.64 -54.32 -1.04
CA PHE A 89 -3.81 -53.43 -2.17
C PHE A 89 -2.50 -53.13 -2.85
N ALA A 90 -2.54 -52.89 -4.17
CA ALA A 90 -1.42 -52.34 -4.92
C ALA A 90 -1.13 -50.89 -4.48
N THR A 91 0.15 -50.55 -4.49
CA THR A 91 0.59 -49.19 -4.15
C THR A 91 0.05 -48.19 -5.17
N ALA A 92 -0.64 -47.15 -4.71
CA ALA A 92 -1.04 -46.02 -5.55
C ALA A 92 -0.06 -44.87 -5.39
N SER A 93 0.33 -44.24 -6.50
CA SER A 93 1.22 -43.06 -6.43
C SER A 93 0.83 -41.98 -7.42
N VAL A 94 1.08 -40.71 -7.03
CA VAL A 94 1.09 -39.54 -7.90
C VAL A 94 2.52 -39.01 -7.87
N ASP A 95 3.14 -38.91 -9.04
CA ASP A 95 4.54 -38.52 -9.12
C ASP A 95 4.75 -37.02 -9.01
N ARG A 96 3.74 -36.20 -9.32
CA ARG A 96 3.86 -34.73 -9.40
C ARG A 96 2.61 -34.02 -8.88
N ALA A 97 2.55 -33.80 -7.57
CA ALA A 97 1.56 -32.95 -6.92
C ALA A 97 2.17 -31.59 -6.63
N GLU A 98 1.66 -30.52 -7.25
CA GLU A 98 2.07 -29.14 -6.98
C GLU A 98 1.29 -28.61 -5.79
N LEU A 99 2.00 -28.13 -4.76
CA LEU A 99 1.44 -27.54 -3.57
C LEU A 99 1.77 -26.06 -3.52
N LEU A 100 0.73 -25.21 -3.44
CA LEU A 100 0.83 -23.77 -3.38
C LEU A 100 0.47 -23.27 -1.98
N VAL A 101 1.12 -22.17 -1.55
CA VAL A 101 0.90 -21.58 -0.22
C VAL A 101 -0.55 -21.12 -0.06
N GLY A 102 -1.10 -21.38 1.13
CA GLY A 102 -2.47 -21.01 1.46
C GLY A 102 -3.55 -21.90 0.85
N GLN A 103 -3.16 -22.94 0.08
CA GLN A 103 -4.08 -23.92 -0.49
C GLN A 103 -4.12 -25.23 0.32
N ALA A 104 -5.31 -25.84 0.40
CA ALA A 104 -5.48 -27.22 0.79
C ALA A 104 -5.70 -28.07 -0.46
N THR A 105 -4.59 -28.58 -1.04
CA THR A 105 -4.63 -29.43 -2.24
C THR A 105 -5.28 -30.76 -1.92
N MET A 106 -6.35 -31.09 -2.65
CA MET A 106 -7.06 -32.36 -2.49
C MET A 106 -6.45 -33.41 -3.43
N GLN A 107 -6.04 -34.54 -2.90
CA GLN A 107 -5.55 -35.69 -3.68
C GLN A 107 -6.16 -36.97 -3.15
N ASP A 108 -7.21 -37.45 -3.80
CA ASP A 108 -7.88 -38.71 -3.45
C ASP A 108 -7.21 -39.89 -4.14
N PHE A 109 -7.23 -41.04 -3.48
CA PHE A 109 -6.70 -42.30 -4.01
C PHE A 109 -7.74 -43.42 -3.96
N GLN A 110 -7.90 -44.12 -5.07
CA GLN A 110 -8.64 -45.35 -5.14
C GLN A 110 -7.65 -46.51 -5.30
N LEU A 111 -7.51 -47.31 -4.24
CA LEU A 111 -6.62 -48.47 -4.22
C LEU A 111 -7.23 -49.64 -4.99
N LYS A 112 -6.47 -50.32 -5.79
CA LYS A 112 -6.86 -51.54 -6.47
C LYS A 112 -6.33 -52.76 -5.69
N ALA A 113 -7.13 -53.83 -5.60
CA ALA A 113 -6.65 -55.08 -5.02
C ALA A 113 -5.42 -55.59 -5.75
N GLY A 114 -4.38 -55.99 -5.03
CA GLY A 114 -3.10 -56.42 -5.58
C GLY A 114 -2.04 -56.50 -4.50
N GLN A 115 -0.80 -56.79 -4.91
CA GLN A 115 0.32 -56.80 -3.98
C GLN A 115 0.90 -55.38 -3.78
N VAL A 116 1.41 -55.12 -2.59
CA VAL A 116 2.06 -53.81 -2.28
C VAL A 116 3.26 -53.52 -3.15
N SER A 117 3.88 -54.56 -3.72
CA SER A 117 5.01 -54.44 -4.70
C SER A 117 4.58 -53.90 -6.08
N GLU A 118 3.28 -53.98 -6.41
CA GLU A 118 2.74 -53.42 -7.64
C GLU A 118 2.46 -51.94 -7.45
N VAL A 119 3.01 -51.12 -8.34
CA VAL A 119 2.81 -49.67 -8.29
C VAL A 119 1.89 -49.24 -9.43
N ILE A 120 0.80 -48.59 -9.08
CA ILE A 120 -0.15 -48.00 -10.03
C ILE A 120 0.01 -46.49 -9.98
N GLU A 121 0.48 -45.90 -11.04
CA GLU A 121 0.57 -44.44 -11.15
C GLU A 121 -0.83 -43.89 -11.43
N VAL A 122 -1.29 -43.00 -10.55
CA VAL A 122 -2.53 -42.27 -10.68
C VAL A 122 -2.27 -40.99 -11.46
N THR A 123 -2.67 -40.98 -12.73
CA THR A 123 -2.50 -39.83 -13.64
C THR A 123 -3.48 -38.69 -13.38
N ALA A 124 -4.35 -38.80 -12.38
CA ALA A 124 -5.31 -37.72 -12.06
C ALA A 124 -4.58 -36.51 -11.46
N ALA A 125 -4.52 -35.42 -12.21
CA ALA A 125 -4.10 -34.12 -11.68
C ALA A 125 -4.99 -33.72 -10.49
N ALA A 126 -4.40 -33.12 -9.46
CA ALA A 126 -5.18 -32.56 -8.34
C ALA A 126 -6.27 -31.62 -8.88
N PRO A 127 -7.49 -31.65 -8.29
CA PRO A 127 -8.58 -30.79 -8.74
C PRO A 127 -8.14 -29.31 -8.78
N VAL A 128 -8.63 -28.57 -9.78
CA VAL A 128 -8.36 -27.13 -9.93
C VAL A 128 -9.07 -26.29 -8.87
N VAL A 129 -10.05 -26.88 -8.18
CA VAL A 129 -10.89 -26.24 -7.16
C VAL A 129 -10.55 -26.78 -5.79
N ASP A 130 -10.22 -25.88 -4.87
CA ASP A 130 -10.13 -26.18 -3.45
C ASP A 130 -11.55 -26.26 -2.86
N THR A 131 -11.93 -27.44 -2.32
CA THR A 131 -13.27 -27.71 -1.79
C THR A 131 -13.47 -27.21 -0.36
N GLU A 132 -12.43 -26.75 0.31
CA GLU A 132 -12.45 -26.25 1.69
C GLU A 132 -12.16 -24.76 1.77
N LYS A 133 -11.60 -24.18 0.70
CA LYS A 133 -11.28 -22.74 0.63
C LYS A 133 -12.56 -21.94 0.73
N THR A 134 -12.65 -21.12 1.77
CA THR A 134 -13.76 -20.20 1.97
C THR A 134 -13.36 -18.75 1.65
N GLN A 135 -12.07 -18.45 1.58
CA GLN A 135 -11.52 -17.14 1.25
C GLN A 135 -11.68 -16.81 -0.24
N VAL A 136 -11.85 -15.54 -0.55
CA VAL A 136 -11.77 -14.99 -1.91
C VAL A 136 -10.35 -14.51 -2.15
N GLY A 137 -9.78 -14.80 -3.31
CA GLY A 137 -8.41 -14.39 -3.62
C GLY A 137 -7.81 -15.17 -4.79
N ILE A 138 -6.55 -14.90 -5.07
CA ILE A 138 -5.79 -15.54 -6.15
C ILE A 138 -4.43 -16.00 -5.66
N GLU A 139 -3.97 -17.12 -6.16
CA GLU A 139 -2.59 -17.58 -6.07
C GLU A 139 -1.87 -17.25 -7.39
N ILE A 140 -0.78 -16.51 -7.30
CA ILE A 140 0.12 -16.21 -8.39
C ILE A 140 1.20 -17.29 -8.38
N THR A 141 1.23 -18.10 -9.41
CA THR A 141 2.09 -19.28 -9.51
C THR A 141 3.52 -18.89 -9.88
N PRO A 142 4.52 -19.79 -9.66
CA PRO A 142 5.88 -19.59 -10.17
C PRO A 142 5.94 -19.34 -11.69
N SER A 143 5.02 -19.91 -12.45
CA SER A 143 4.90 -19.66 -13.89
C SER A 143 4.48 -18.22 -14.19
N ASP A 144 3.51 -17.67 -13.44
CA ASP A 144 3.06 -16.29 -13.62
C ASP A 144 4.18 -15.30 -13.27
N VAL A 145 4.87 -15.52 -12.14
CA VAL A 145 6.01 -14.69 -11.70
C VAL A 145 7.13 -14.64 -12.75
N ASN A 146 7.45 -15.77 -13.39
CA ASN A 146 8.58 -15.86 -14.32
C ASN A 146 8.24 -15.43 -15.75
N ASN A 147 6.96 -15.46 -16.17
CA ASN A 147 6.60 -15.38 -17.58
C ASN A 147 5.71 -14.18 -17.94
N LEU A 148 4.97 -13.58 -16.99
CA LEU A 148 4.14 -12.41 -17.28
C LEU A 148 5.00 -11.14 -17.45
N PRO A 149 4.57 -10.17 -18.28
CA PRO A 149 5.23 -8.87 -18.38
C PRO A 149 4.99 -8.06 -17.10
N LEU A 150 6.09 -7.63 -16.47
CA LEU A 150 6.04 -6.82 -15.24
C LEU A 150 6.87 -5.57 -15.41
N ASN A 151 6.24 -4.42 -15.48
CA ASN A 151 6.93 -3.14 -15.58
C ASN A 151 7.82 -2.93 -14.35
N GLY A 152 9.10 -2.64 -14.55
CA GLY A 152 10.09 -2.51 -13.48
C GLY A 152 10.37 -3.80 -12.70
N ARG A 153 9.92 -4.96 -13.19
CA ARG A 153 10.07 -6.26 -12.51
C ARG A 153 9.56 -6.23 -11.06
N ASP A 154 8.59 -5.34 -10.77
CA ASP A 154 7.97 -5.23 -9.46
C ASP A 154 6.93 -6.35 -9.27
N PHE A 155 7.17 -7.23 -8.27
CA PHE A 155 6.25 -8.32 -7.96
C PHE A 155 4.86 -7.82 -7.53
N GLY A 156 4.77 -6.62 -6.97
CA GLY A 156 3.50 -6.01 -6.56
C GLY A 156 2.54 -5.80 -7.73
N ASN A 157 3.04 -5.66 -8.97
CA ASN A 157 2.19 -5.58 -10.16
C ASN A 157 1.34 -6.84 -10.40
N LEU A 158 1.76 -7.99 -9.87
CA LEU A 158 0.98 -9.23 -9.91
C LEU A 158 -0.30 -9.14 -9.05
N ALA A 159 -0.34 -8.25 -8.05
CA ALA A 159 -1.53 -8.05 -7.25
C ALA A 159 -2.72 -7.54 -8.08
N TYR A 160 -2.46 -6.78 -9.14
CA TYR A 160 -3.52 -6.24 -10.00
C TYR A 160 -4.25 -7.30 -10.84
N LEU A 161 -3.76 -8.55 -10.84
CA LEU A 161 -4.42 -9.70 -11.45
C LEU A 161 -5.54 -10.25 -10.57
N ALA A 162 -5.54 -9.92 -9.27
CA ALA A 162 -6.59 -10.37 -8.34
C ALA A 162 -7.90 -9.61 -8.58
N PRO A 163 -9.05 -10.31 -8.53
CA PRO A 163 -10.35 -9.66 -8.60
C PRO A 163 -10.50 -8.60 -7.49
N GLY A 164 -10.95 -7.40 -7.84
CA GLY A 164 -11.11 -6.28 -6.91
C GLY A 164 -9.83 -5.47 -6.63
N ALA A 165 -8.67 -5.94 -7.07
CA ALA A 165 -7.42 -5.19 -6.97
C ALA A 165 -7.25 -4.20 -8.13
N ARG A 166 -6.65 -3.05 -7.80
CA ARG A 166 -6.41 -1.96 -8.75
C ARG A 166 -5.18 -1.14 -8.38
N PRO A 167 -4.46 -0.53 -9.35
CA PRO A 167 -3.41 0.41 -9.05
C PRO A 167 -4.01 1.66 -8.38
N VAL A 168 -3.36 2.12 -7.32
CA VAL A 168 -3.69 3.36 -6.61
C VAL A 168 -2.43 4.17 -6.40
N ASP A 169 -2.57 5.46 -6.23
CA ASP A 169 -1.45 6.34 -5.93
C ASP A 169 -0.95 6.07 -4.50
N SER A 170 0.36 6.09 -4.35
CA SER A 170 0.95 6.09 -3.02
C SER A 170 0.74 7.45 -2.36
N TYR A 171 0.37 7.45 -1.09
CA TYR A 171 0.30 8.68 -0.29
C TYR A 171 1.67 9.12 0.24
N ASP A 172 2.65 8.26 0.11
CA ASP A 172 3.99 8.50 0.55
C ASP A 172 4.90 8.71 -0.66
N PRO A 173 5.51 9.89 -0.81
CA PRO A 173 6.43 10.17 -1.89
C PRO A 173 7.63 9.21 -1.92
N THR A 174 8.01 8.64 -0.78
CA THR A 174 9.08 7.63 -0.69
C THR A 174 8.75 6.34 -1.42
N LYS A 175 7.46 6.09 -1.69
CA LYS A 175 6.95 4.85 -2.30
C LYS A 175 6.52 5.00 -3.74
N ASN A 176 6.92 6.03 -4.44
CA ASN A 176 6.59 6.23 -5.84
C ASN A 176 7.03 5.08 -6.77
N ARG A 177 7.96 4.27 -6.30
CA ARG A 177 8.58 3.17 -7.03
C ARG A 177 8.10 1.79 -6.59
N ILE A 178 7.19 1.69 -5.62
CA ILE A 178 6.64 0.43 -5.11
C ILE A 178 5.17 0.35 -5.52
N ALA A 179 4.76 -0.78 -6.07
CA ALA A 179 3.36 -1.02 -6.40
C ALA A 179 2.49 -0.96 -5.13
N VAL A 180 1.54 -0.05 -5.12
CA VAL A 180 0.49 0.05 -4.09
C VAL A 180 -0.82 -0.33 -4.75
N PHE A 181 -1.59 -1.20 -4.11
CA PHE A 181 -2.82 -1.74 -4.68
C PHE A 181 -3.99 -1.57 -3.73
N GLY A 182 -5.01 -0.89 -4.21
CA GLY A 182 -6.31 -0.84 -3.53
C GLY A 182 -7.07 -2.14 -3.74
N ILE A 183 -7.73 -2.59 -2.69
CA ILE A 183 -8.58 -3.78 -2.74
C ILE A 183 -9.99 -3.35 -2.35
N ASN A 184 -11.00 -3.80 -3.11
CA ASN A 184 -12.42 -3.59 -2.79
C ASN A 184 -12.77 -2.12 -2.48
N GLY A 185 -12.26 -1.17 -3.27
CA GLY A 185 -12.51 0.26 -3.08
C GLY A 185 -11.60 0.95 -2.07
N SER A 186 -10.74 0.20 -1.35
CA SER A 186 -9.78 0.79 -0.42
C SER A 186 -8.63 1.50 -1.14
N SER A 187 -7.86 2.27 -0.37
CA SER A 187 -6.69 3.01 -0.86
C SER A 187 -5.39 2.20 -0.92
N GLY A 188 -5.43 0.94 -0.51
CA GLY A 188 -4.24 0.09 -0.44
C GLY A 188 -3.41 0.21 0.86
N ARG A 189 -3.67 1.18 1.72
CA ARG A 189 -3.01 1.29 3.03
C ARG A 189 -3.35 0.13 3.96
N ASN A 190 -4.58 -0.37 3.86
CA ASN A 190 -5.17 -1.36 4.75
C ASN A 190 -4.81 -2.81 4.40
N VAL A 191 -3.87 -3.01 3.49
CA VAL A 191 -3.39 -4.33 3.06
C VAL A 191 -2.21 -4.75 3.92
N ASN A 192 -2.28 -5.96 4.49
CA ASN A 192 -1.13 -6.54 5.17
C ASN A 192 -0.28 -7.31 4.17
N VAL A 193 1.01 -6.96 4.07
CA VAL A 193 1.96 -7.61 3.18
C VAL A 193 3.07 -8.25 4.01
N THR A 194 3.33 -9.54 3.77
CA THR A 194 4.37 -10.30 4.46
C THR A 194 5.32 -10.96 3.49
N VAL A 195 6.57 -11.14 3.91
CA VAL A 195 7.58 -11.95 3.22
C VAL A 195 7.93 -13.14 4.12
N ASN A 196 7.67 -14.35 3.64
CA ASN A 196 7.81 -15.59 4.43
C ASN A 196 7.09 -15.54 5.79
N GLY A 197 5.95 -14.82 5.86
CA GLY A 197 5.14 -14.64 7.06
C GLY A 197 5.59 -13.51 8.00
N ILE A 198 6.68 -12.79 7.69
CA ILE A 198 7.15 -11.62 8.42
C ILE A 198 6.69 -10.33 7.75
N ASP A 199 6.38 -9.35 8.58
CA ASP A 199 5.85 -8.05 8.19
C ASP A 199 6.75 -7.32 7.17
N ASN A 200 6.19 -7.01 6.02
CA ASN A 200 6.74 -6.12 4.99
C ASN A 200 5.87 -4.87 4.83
N LYS A 201 5.16 -4.49 5.87
CA LYS A 201 4.26 -3.34 5.87
C LYS A 201 4.93 -2.13 6.50
N ASP A 202 4.68 -0.99 5.94
CA ASP A 202 4.93 0.29 6.57
C ASP A 202 3.84 0.58 7.60
N ASN A 203 4.22 0.74 8.86
CA ASN A 203 3.28 1.12 9.90
C ASN A 203 2.99 2.63 9.88
N THR A 204 3.82 3.44 9.22
CA THR A 204 3.60 4.89 9.13
C THR A 204 2.48 5.22 8.14
N VAL A 205 2.57 4.77 6.88
CA VAL A 205 1.59 5.15 5.85
C VAL A 205 0.87 3.97 5.19
N GLY A 206 1.20 2.74 5.56
CA GLY A 206 0.62 1.52 4.97
C GLY A 206 1.28 1.09 3.65
N GLY A 207 0.88 -0.08 3.17
CA GLY A 207 1.45 -0.70 1.97
C GLY A 207 2.82 -1.37 2.20
N PRO A 208 3.40 -2.04 1.19
CA PRO A 208 4.70 -2.70 1.30
C PRO A 208 5.85 -1.69 1.40
N VAL A 209 6.93 -2.06 2.09
CA VAL A 209 8.15 -1.23 2.20
C VAL A 209 9.27 -1.70 1.28
N MET A 210 9.43 -3.01 1.08
CA MET A 210 10.55 -3.60 0.35
C MET A 210 10.10 -4.31 -0.93
N GLN A 211 10.83 -4.07 -2.00
CA GLN A 211 10.83 -4.91 -3.19
C GLN A 211 11.90 -5.99 -3.08
N LEU A 212 11.57 -7.20 -3.53
CA LEU A 212 12.52 -8.30 -3.65
C LEU A 212 13.06 -8.40 -5.08
N PRO A 213 14.27 -8.93 -5.29
CA PRO A 213 14.65 -9.39 -6.62
C PRO A 213 13.57 -10.35 -7.14
N LEU A 214 12.98 -10.07 -8.32
CA LEU A 214 11.92 -10.95 -8.86
C LEU A 214 12.40 -12.41 -9.00
N GLY A 215 13.69 -12.60 -9.25
CA GLY A 215 14.32 -13.91 -9.28
C GLY A 215 14.25 -14.70 -7.97
N ALA A 216 14.04 -14.02 -6.83
CA ALA A 216 13.92 -14.64 -5.51
C ALA A 216 12.48 -15.01 -5.14
N VAL A 217 11.47 -14.49 -5.85
CA VAL A 217 10.06 -14.77 -5.56
C VAL A 217 9.70 -16.14 -6.15
N GLU A 218 9.16 -17.03 -5.31
CA GLU A 218 8.63 -18.32 -5.73
C GLU A 218 7.17 -18.19 -6.12
N GLU A 219 6.37 -17.76 -5.17
CA GLU A 219 4.94 -17.57 -5.36
C GLU A 219 4.42 -16.44 -4.48
N PHE A 220 3.19 -16.05 -4.72
CA PHE A 220 2.56 -14.91 -4.11
C PHE A 220 1.07 -15.17 -3.95
N ASN A 221 0.58 -15.09 -2.71
CA ASN A 221 -0.82 -15.34 -2.39
C ASN A 221 -1.50 -14.06 -1.96
N ILE A 222 -2.67 -13.79 -2.53
CA ILE A 222 -3.55 -12.68 -2.13
C ILE A 222 -4.89 -13.22 -1.70
N SER A 223 -5.30 -12.89 -0.47
CA SER A 223 -6.65 -13.10 0.03
C SER A 223 -7.33 -11.74 0.18
N THR A 224 -8.30 -11.46 -0.69
CA THR A 224 -8.99 -10.17 -0.74
C THR A 224 -10.17 -10.12 0.23
N GLN A 225 -10.67 -11.28 0.68
CA GLN A 225 -11.67 -11.37 1.74
C GLN A 225 -11.56 -12.70 2.48
N ARG A 226 -12.07 -12.72 3.70
CA ARG A 226 -12.19 -13.90 4.56
C ARG A 226 -10.89 -14.67 4.74
N PHE A 227 -9.81 -13.96 4.91
CA PHE A 227 -8.54 -14.58 5.26
C PHE A 227 -8.56 -15.17 6.68
N SER A 228 -7.75 -16.21 6.89
CA SER A 228 -7.61 -16.94 8.14
C SER A 228 -7.44 -16.04 9.37
N ALA A 229 -7.92 -16.47 10.54
CA ALA A 229 -7.71 -15.79 11.82
C ALA A 229 -6.22 -15.63 12.17
N ALA A 230 -5.34 -16.42 11.58
CA ALA A 230 -3.89 -16.27 11.68
C ALA A 230 -3.37 -14.95 11.09
N ASN A 231 -4.12 -14.32 10.18
CA ASN A 231 -3.79 -13.02 9.60
C ASN A 231 -4.58 -11.92 10.30
N GLY A 232 -3.86 -10.92 10.82
CA GLY A 232 -4.40 -9.73 11.46
C GLY A 232 -3.84 -8.45 10.86
N ARG A 233 -4.07 -7.34 11.54
CA ARG A 233 -3.57 -6.00 11.20
C ARG A 233 -3.91 -5.58 9.76
N SER A 234 -5.07 -6.03 9.27
CA SER A 234 -5.60 -5.67 7.96
C SER A 234 -7.12 -5.73 7.97
N GLU A 235 -7.74 -4.71 7.44
CA GLU A 235 -9.18 -4.68 7.15
C GLU A 235 -9.48 -4.86 5.65
N GLY A 236 -8.46 -4.81 4.78
CA GLY A 236 -8.60 -4.89 3.34
C GLY A 236 -8.24 -6.26 2.75
N ALA A 237 -6.97 -6.67 2.87
CA ALA A 237 -6.47 -7.93 2.31
C ALA A 237 -5.24 -8.43 3.05
N ALA A 238 -4.93 -9.72 2.86
CA ALA A 238 -3.69 -10.34 3.31
C ALA A 238 -2.89 -10.84 2.10
N VAL A 239 -1.62 -10.41 2.01
CA VAL A 239 -0.68 -10.77 0.94
C VAL A 239 0.52 -11.44 1.56
N ASN A 240 0.93 -12.57 1.02
CA ASN A 240 2.11 -13.27 1.46
C ASN A 240 3.00 -13.64 0.28
N VAL A 241 4.23 -13.15 0.28
CA VAL A 241 5.27 -13.40 -0.71
C VAL A 241 6.21 -14.47 -0.18
N ILE A 242 6.44 -15.51 -0.96
CA ILE A 242 7.30 -16.63 -0.60
C ILE A 242 8.57 -16.59 -1.42
N THR A 243 9.71 -16.70 -0.74
CA THR A 243 11.02 -16.72 -1.38
C THR A 243 11.43 -18.15 -1.77
N LYS A 244 12.19 -18.26 -2.86
CA LYS A 244 12.74 -19.51 -3.36
C LYS A 244 13.69 -20.16 -2.36
N ALA A 245 13.64 -21.49 -2.33
CA ALA A 245 14.58 -22.34 -1.59
C ALA A 245 15.61 -22.98 -2.54
N GLY A 246 16.72 -23.45 -2.00
CA GLY A 246 17.65 -24.29 -2.74
C GLY A 246 17.11 -25.72 -2.90
N THR A 247 17.60 -26.44 -3.91
CA THR A 247 17.20 -27.82 -4.25
C THR A 247 18.39 -28.78 -4.22
N ASN A 248 18.14 -30.06 -4.46
CA ASN A 248 19.20 -31.07 -4.52
C ASN A 248 20.12 -30.99 -5.76
N ASP A 249 19.74 -30.20 -6.76
CA ASP A 249 20.52 -29.89 -7.93
C ASP A 249 20.85 -28.42 -8.01
N TRP A 250 22.08 -28.09 -8.44
CA TRP A 250 22.45 -26.72 -8.70
C TRP A 250 21.71 -26.18 -9.91
N HIS A 251 21.09 -25.02 -9.73
CA HIS A 251 20.39 -24.30 -10.80
C HIS A 251 20.57 -22.81 -10.58
N GLY A 252 20.46 -22.04 -11.67
CA GLY A 252 20.62 -20.61 -11.57
C GLY A 252 20.34 -19.91 -12.89
N GLY A 253 20.68 -18.65 -12.93
CA GLY A 253 20.58 -17.86 -14.14
C GLY A 253 21.05 -16.43 -13.96
N LEU A 254 21.36 -15.82 -15.09
CA LEU A 254 21.71 -14.41 -15.22
C LEU A 254 20.72 -13.77 -16.17
N TYR A 255 20.43 -12.52 -15.96
CA TYR A 255 19.53 -11.77 -16.83
C TYR A 255 19.97 -10.31 -16.99
N TYR A 256 19.57 -9.74 -18.13
CA TYR A 256 19.70 -8.32 -18.45
C TYR A 256 18.46 -7.84 -19.19
N TYR A 257 17.93 -6.70 -18.78
CA TYR A 257 16.81 -6.02 -19.41
C TYR A 257 17.20 -4.57 -19.68
N ASP A 258 16.74 -4.03 -20.78
CA ASP A 258 17.09 -2.71 -21.27
C ASP A 258 15.89 -2.00 -21.91
N THR A 259 15.67 -0.77 -21.50
CA THR A 259 14.70 0.17 -22.06
C THR A 259 15.40 1.49 -22.32
N GLU A 260 15.24 2.02 -23.52
CA GLU A 260 15.86 3.30 -23.92
C GLU A 260 14.78 4.31 -24.37
N THR A 261 15.03 5.60 -24.17
CA THR A 261 14.12 6.69 -24.56
C THR A 261 13.66 6.58 -26.02
N ALA A 262 14.56 6.18 -26.92
CA ALA A 262 14.25 6.00 -28.35
C ALA A 262 13.20 4.90 -28.63
N LEU A 263 12.97 4.00 -27.69
CA LEU A 263 11.98 2.91 -27.77
C LEU A 263 10.63 3.28 -27.13
N ASN A 264 10.50 4.49 -26.64
CA ASN A 264 9.34 4.95 -25.91
C ASN A 264 8.55 6.00 -26.73
N ALA A 265 7.26 5.98 -26.64
CA ALA A 265 6.42 7.05 -27.19
C ALA A 265 6.41 8.28 -26.25
N ASN A 266 6.23 9.47 -26.81
CA ASN A 266 5.97 10.66 -26.00
C ASN A 266 4.61 10.56 -25.33
N ASP A 267 4.51 11.00 -24.07
CA ASP A 267 3.25 11.00 -23.33
C ASP A 267 2.29 12.12 -23.78
N ALA A 268 1.02 12.00 -23.40
CA ALA A 268 -0.02 12.90 -23.88
C ALA A 268 0.12 14.34 -23.36
N LEU A 269 0.56 14.53 -22.11
CA LEU A 269 0.72 15.88 -21.52
C LEU A 269 1.93 16.58 -22.12
N SER A 270 3.05 15.86 -22.30
CA SER A 270 4.22 16.38 -22.99
C SER A 270 3.90 16.77 -24.44
N LYS A 271 3.13 15.96 -25.16
CA LYS A 271 2.65 16.31 -26.52
C LYS A 271 1.77 17.55 -26.51
N GLN A 272 0.85 17.67 -25.55
CA GLN A 272 -0.05 18.82 -25.45
C GLN A 272 0.72 20.11 -25.17
N SER A 273 1.76 20.07 -24.37
CA SER A 273 2.63 21.22 -24.08
C SER A 273 3.69 21.50 -25.18
N GLY A 274 3.77 20.66 -26.22
CA GLY A 274 4.82 20.74 -27.24
C GLY A 274 6.22 20.34 -26.75
N SER A 275 6.29 19.65 -25.62
CA SER A 275 7.55 19.19 -25.04
C SER A 275 8.08 17.94 -25.75
N PRO A 276 9.41 17.76 -25.84
CA PRO A 276 9.99 16.54 -26.38
C PRO A 276 9.60 15.32 -25.51
N THR A 277 9.83 14.11 -26.04
CA THR A 277 9.70 12.87 -25.26
C THR A 277 10.59 12.94 -24.02
N PRO A 278 10.02 12.82 -22.79
CA PRO A 278 10.82 12.83 -21.58
C PRO A 278 11.85 11.70 -21.59
N GLU A 279 13.03 11.98 -21.08
CA GLU A 279 14.07 10.96 -20.91
C GLU A 279 13.54 9.82 -20.03
N PHE A 280 13.72 8.60 -20.49
CA PHE A 280 13.48 7.39 -19.73
C PHE A 280 14.34 6.26 -20.28
N SER A 281 15.42 5.94 -19.58
CA SER A 281 16.17 4.72 -19.82
C SER A 281 16.27 3.90 -18.53
N ARG A 282 16.16 2.58 -18.65
CA ARG A 282 16.21 1.68 -17.50
C ARG A 282 16.96 0.40 -17.84
N GLN A 283 18.03 0.12 -17.11
CA GLN A 283 18.76 -1.13 -17.14
C GLN A 283 18.52 -1.91 -15.86
N GLN A 284 18.05 -3.16 -15.99
CA GLN A 284 17.90 -4.08 -14.88
C GLN A 284 18.69 -5.36 -15.16
N PHE A 285 19.59 -5.72 -14.27
CA PHE A 285 20.40 -6.92 -14.42
C PHE A 285 20.65 -7.60 -13.08
N GLY A 286 20.86 -8.88 -13.13
CA GLY A 286 21.05 -9.66 -11.92
C GLY A 286 21.29 -11.12 -12.18
N GLY A 287 21.28 -11.86 -11.10
CA GLY A 287 21.45 -13.29 -11.14
C GLY A 287 20.84 -13.99 -9.96
N LYS A 288 20.63 -15.28 -10.12
CA LYS A 288 20.15 -16.16 -9.06
C LYS A 288 20.88 -17.49 -9.12
N VAL A 289 21.09 -18.11 -7.96
CA VAL A 289 21.68 -19.45 -7.86
C VAL A 289 21.11 -20.17 -6.65
N GLY A 290 20.79 -21.43 -6.79
CA GLY A 290 20.31 -22.29 -5.72
C GLY A 290 20.86 -23.71 -5.86
N GLY A 291 21.02 -24.40 -4.74
CA GLY A 291 21.53 -25.76 -4.75
C GLY A 291 21.84 -26.30 -3.37
N PRO A 292 22.37 -27.55 -3.30
CA PRO A 292 22.67 -28.17 -2.04
C PRO A 292 24.08 -27.82 -1.55
N ILE A 293 24.22 -27.44 -0.28
CA ILE A 293 25.48 -27.53 0.44
C ILE A 293 25.74 -29.00 0.81
N ARG A 294 24.71 -29.67 1.32
CA ARG A 294 24.65 -31.11 1.56
C ARG A 294 23.32 -31.64 1.05
N ARG A 295 23.35 -32.51 0.04
CA ARG A 295 22.14 -33.11 -0.56
C ARG A 295 21.23 -33.69 0.51
N GLY A 296 19.93 -33.44 0.38
CA GLY A 296 18.87 -33.88 1.28
C GLY A 296 18.90 -33.24 2.68
N LYS A 297 19.82 -32.30 2.95
CA LYS A 297 19.98 -31.74 4.30
C LYS A 297 20.16 -30.23 4.35
N ASP A 298 21.05 -29.65 3.56
CA ASP A 298 21.37 -28.23 3.61
C ASP A 298 21.29 -27.62 2.21
N PHE A 299 20.52 -26.58 2.11
CA PHE A 299 20.24 -25.90 0.84
C PHE A 299 20.46 -24.42 0.95
N LEU A 300 20.97 -23.84 -0.12
CA LEU A 300 21.15 -22.39 -0.25
C LEU A 300 20.48 -21.87 -1.50
N PHE A 301 19.85 -20.72 -1.40
CA PHE A 301 19.40 -19.93 -2.54
C PHE A 301 19.86 -18.48 -2.35
N TYR A 302 20.29 -17.86 -3.44
CA TYR A 302 20.67 -16.45 -3.43
C TYR A 302 20.25 -15.78 -4.74
N ALA A 303 19.75 -14.54 -4.65
CA ALA A 303 19.43 -13.69 -5.79
C ALA A 303 19.88 -12.25 -5.54
N LEU A 304 20.33 -11.62 -6.62
CA LEU A 304 20.79 -10.24 -6.66
C LEU A 304 20.18 -9.56 -7.87
N GLU A 305 19.73 -8.31 -7.70
CA GLU A 305 19.25 -7.47 -8.80
C GLU A 305 19.77 -6.04 -8.64
N ARG A 306 20.17 -5.42 -9.74
CA ARG A 306 20.51 -4.01 -9.87
C ARG A 306 19.59 -3.36 -10.86
N GLU A 307 19.01 -2.23 -10.46
CA GLU A 307 18.28 -1.33 -11.35
C GLU A 307 19.01 0.01 -11.46
N ARG A 308 19.07 0.54 -12.67
CA ARG A 308 19.52 1.88 -12.97
C ARG A 308 18.48 2.53 -13.85
N GLU A 309 17.96 3.67 -13.43
CA GLU A 309 16.98 4.41 -14.21
C GLU A 309 17.43 5.86 -14.34
N HIS A 310 17.36 6.39 -15.53
CA HIS A 310 17.55 7.81 -15.83
C HIS A 310 16.24 8.33 -16.39
N THR A 311 15.70 9.30 -15.70
CA THR A 311 14.47 9.99 -16.07
C THR A 311 14.66 11.49 -15.88
N ALA A 312 13.80 12.29 -16.50
CA ALA A 312 13.78 13.73 -16.30
C ALA A 312 12.36 14.28 -16.32
N ILE A 313 12.14 15.35 -15.58
CA ILE A 313 10.90 16.13 -15.58
C ILE A 313 11.10 17.32 -16.53
N PRO A 314 10.33 17.43 -17.63
CA PRO A 314 10.33 18.65 -18.44
C PRO A 314 9.77 19.82 -17.63
N VAL A 315 10.50 20.93 -17.59
CA VAL A 315 10.05 22.18 -16.96
C VAL A 315 9.14 22.93 -17.93
N GLU A 316 8.05 23.47 -17.43
CA GLU A 316 7.12 24.27 -18.21
C GLU A 316 7.81 25.52 -18.75
N ALA A 317 7.57 25.84 -20.03
CA ALA A 317 8.21 26.99 -20.68
C ALA A 317 7.91 28.31 -19.95
N THR A 318 6.71 28.45 -19.39
CA THR A 318 6.32 29.60 -18.57
C THR A 318 7.18 29.67 -17.29
N ALA A 319 7.29 28.58 -16.55
CA ALA A 319 8.10 28.52 -15.31
C ALA A 319 9.57 28.82 -15.60
N PHE A 320 10.14 28.20 -16.64
CA PHE A 320 11.52 28.48 -17.08
C PHE A 320 11.74 29.97 -17.41
N SER A 321 10.80 30.59 -18.15
CA SER A 321 10.86 32.00 -18.51
C SER A 321 10.81 32.90 -17.28
N GLU A 322 9.87 32.67 -16.38
CA GLU A 322 9.69 33.46 -15.15
C GLU A 322 10.88 33.33 -14.21
N LEU A 323 11.39 32.13 -14.00
CA LEU A 323 12.61 31.90 -13.19
C LEU A 323 13.87 32.54 -13.82
N THR A 324 13.94 32.56 -15.16
CA THR A 324 15.00 33.26 -15.88
C THR A 324 14.95 34.76 -15.65
N ILE A 325 13.76 35.35 -15.56
CA ILE A 325 13.59 36.77 -15.21
C ILE A 325 14.12 37.04 -13.80
N VAL A 326 13.80 36.20 -12.82
CA VAL A 326 14.33 36.32 -11.45
C VAL A 326 15.86 36.24 -11.45
N LYS A 327 16.42 35.25 -12.15
CA LYS A 327 17.89 35.14 -12.29
C LYS A 327 18.55 36.37 -12.85
N ASN A 328 17.97 36.94 -13.91
CA ASN A 328 18.48 38.13 -14.59
C ASN A 328 18.31 39.41 -13.76
N ALA A 329 17.38 39.45 -12.80
CA ALA A 329 17.24 40.56 -11.84
C ALA A 329 18.42 40.68 -10.88
N ASN A 330 19.26 39.64 -10.79
CA ASN A 330 20.55 39.63 -10.07
C ASN A 330 20.42 40.01 -8.60
N ASN A 331 19.31 39.60 -7.94
CA ASN A 331 19.11 39.86 -6.53
C ASN A 331 19.88 38.82 -5.70
N PRO A 332 20.79 39.22 -4.81
CA PRO A 332 21.63 38.27 -4.07
C PRO A 332 20.84 37.34 -3.09
N LEU A 333 19.61 37.68 -2.75
CA LEU A 333 18.73 36.89 -1.93
C LEU A 333 17.89 35.88 -2.73
N MET A 334 17.84 36.02 -4.05
CA MET A 334 17.08 35.15 -4.97
C MET A 334 18.01 34.58 -6.04
N THR A 335 18.43 33.36 -5.87
CA THR A 335 19.42 32.68 -6.71
C THR A 335 18.85 31.44 -7.39
N PRO A 336 17.84 31.54 -8.27
CA PRO A 336 17.30 30.40 -8.99
C PRO A 336 18.31 29.82 -9.99
N GLU A 337 18.18 28.53 -10.25
CA GLU A 337 18.90 27.78 -11.28
C GLU A 337 17.92 27.22 -12.33
N PRO A 338 17.34 28.07 -13.20
CA PRO A 338 16.37 27.65 -14.18
C PRO A 338 16.99 26.69 -15.20
N VAL A 339 16.28 25.60 -15.45
CA VAL A 339 16.64 24.54 -16.41
C VAL A 339 15.40 24.16 -17.23
N THR A 340 15.61 23.58 -18.40
CA THR A 340 14.53 23.09 -19.25
C THR A 340 14.08 21.69 -18.87
N THR A 341 14.92 20.96 -18.14
CA THR A 341 14.62 19.61 -17.63
C THR A 341 15.32 19.41 -16.29
N ILE A 342 14.63 18.77 -15.34
CA ILE A 342 15.16 18.38 -14.04
C ILE A 342 15.45 16.88 -14.09
N PRO A 343 16.73 16.43 -14.03
CA PRO A 343 17.05 15.01 -14.01
C PRO A 343 16.56 14.34 -12.71
N THR A 344 15.97 13.16 -12.83
CA THR A 344 15.43 12.36 -11.71
C THR A 344 15.96 10.93 -11.74
N PRO A 345 17.29 10.74 -11.60
CA PRO A 345 17.91 9.42 -11.62
C PRO A 345 17.46 8.57 -10.42
N TYR A 346 17.40 7.25 -10.62
CA TYR A 346 17.12 6.29 -9.58
C TYR A 346 18.03 5.08 -9.69
N PHE A 347 18.54 4.62 -8.54
CA PHE A 347 19.47 3.51 -8.44
C PHE A 347 19.02 2.57 -7.32
N ASP A 348 18.90 1.29 -7.61
CA ASP A 348 18.42 0.30 -6.63
C ASP A 348 19.27 -0.98 -6.65
N TRP A 349 19.61 -1.47 -5.46
CA TRP A 349 20.20 -2.77 -5.22
C TRP A 349 19.26 -3.61 -4.38
N ARG A 350 18.92 -4.80 -4.86
CA ARG A 350 18.06 -5.76 -4.17
C ARG A 350 18.79 -7.07 -3.98
N TYR A 351 18.74 -7.60 -2.77
CA TYR A 351 19.41 -8.83 -2.36
C TYR A 351 18.39 -9.74 -1.67
N SER A 352 18.46 -11.05 -1.91
CA SER A 352 17.68 -12.04 -1.16
C SER A 352 18.47 -13.33 -1.05
N GLY A 353 18.60 -13.84 0.16
CA GLY A 353 19.23 -15.11 0.44
C GLY A 353 18.37 -15.97 1.37
N ARG A 354 18.37 -17.28 1.15
CA ARG A 354 17.69 -18.26 2.00
C ARG A 354 18.55 -19.49 2.18
N TYR A 355 18.64 -19.93 3.44
CA TYR A 355 19.28 -21.17 3.85
C TYR A 355 18.25 -22.08 4.52
N ASP A 356 18.14 -23.31 4.06
CA ASP A 356 17.27 -24.34 4.62
C ASP A 356 18.12 -25.49 5.20
N HIS A 357 17.82 -25.91 6.42
CA HIS A 357 18.47 -27.03 7.10
C HIS A 357 17.44 -28.04 7.60
N GLN A 358 17.61 -29.28 7.19
CA GLN A 358 16.82 -30.41 7.69
C GLN A 358 17.62 -31.12 8.80
N PHE A 359 17.21 -30.93 10.06
CA PHE A 359 17.80 -31.65 11.19
C PHE A 359 17.54 -33.15 11.09
N ASN A 360 16.30 -33.50 10.75
CA ASN A 360 15.79 -34.86 10.55
C ASN A 360 14.43 -34.78 9.84
N GLY A 361 13.74 -35.91 9.65
CA GLY A 361 12.41 -35.95 9.00
C GLY A 361 11.29 -35.25 9.77
N LYS A 362 11.55 -34.68 10.97
CA LYS A 362 10.55 -34.01 11.82
C LYS A 362 10.83 -32.54 12.02
N HIS A 363 12.08 -32.11 11.93
CA HIS A 363 12.48 -30.73 12.25
C HIS A 363 13.31 -30.14 11.12
N GLY A 364 12.85 -29.00 10.61
CA GLY A 364 13.53 -28.21 9.59
C GLY A 364 13.58 -26.74 10.00
N LEU A 365 14.69 -26.10 9.76
CA LEU A 365 14.92 -24.68 9.96
C LEU A 365 15.11 -24.02 8.60
N PHE A 366 14.49 -22.89 8.35
CA PHE A 366 14.98 -22.00 7.30
C PHE A 366 15.28 -20.60 7.86
N VAL A 367 16.28 -19.98 7.31
CA VAL A 367 16.67 -18.60 7.58
C VAL A 367 16.65 -17.84 6.28
N SER A 368 15.96 -16.71 6.23
CA SER A 368 16.00 -15.82 5.08
C SER A 368 16.45 -14.42 5.48
N TYR A 369 17.12 -13.77 4.54
CA TYR A 369 17.57 -12.39 4.66
C TYR A 369 17.38 -11.71 3.32
N SER A 370 16.69 -10.56 3.31
CA SER A 370 16.54 -9.70 2.14
C SER A 370 16.89 -8.28 2.51
N ALA A 371 17.54 -7.57 1.60
CA ALA A 371 17.89 -6.17 1.75
C ALA A 371 17.67 -5.41 0.45
N GLN A 372 17.31 -4.14 0.58
CA GLN A 372 17.17 -3.21 -0.52
C GLN A 372 17.82 -1.89 -0.15
N ASN A 373 18.63 -1.34 -1.06
CA ASN A 373 19.24 -0.03 -0.92
C ASN A 373 19.00 0.76 -2.19
N ASN A 374 18.27 1.85 -2.10
CA ASN A 374 18.06 2.71 -3.25
C ASN A 374 18.31 4.17 -2.94
N THR A 375 18.62 4.91 -4.00
CA THR A 375 18.80 6.36 -4.00
C THR A 375 18.10 6.97 -5.20
N GLY A 376 17.57 8.16 -5.04
CA GLY A 376 17.00 8.98 -6.11
C GLY A 376 17.25 10.45 -5.86
N ASP A 377 17.26 11.23 -6.93
CA ASP A 377 17.35 12.67 -6.83
C ASP A 377 16.14 13.32 -7.51
N ASN A 378 15.70 14.46 -6.99
CA ASN A 378 14.65 15.32 -7.54
C ASN A 378 13.30 14.63 -7.78
N ASP A 379 13.03 13.50 -7.10
CA ASP A 379 11.81 12.74 -7.25
C ASP A 379 10.57 13.42 -6.63
N GLN A 380 10.77 14.51 -5.86
CA GLN A 380 9.73 15.39 -5.32
C GLN A 380 9.63 16.71 -6.08
N SER A 381 10.38 16.89 -7.16
CA SER A 381 10.30 18.09 -7.99
C SER A 381 9.08 18.08 -8.92
N SER A 382 8.66 19.24 -9.36
CA SER A 382 7.55 19.43 -10.31
C SER A 382 8.02 20.15 -11.58
N SER A 383 7.17 20.21 -12.60
CA SER A 383 7.43 20.95 -13.84
C SER A 383 7.51 22.47 -13.68
N THR A 384 7.18 23.00 -12.49
CA THR A 384 7.21 24.42 -12.17
C THR A 384 8.35 24.82 -11.24
N ASN A 385 9.23 23.86 -10.91
CA ASN A 385 10.41 24.07 -10.08
C ASN A 385 11.67 24.32 -10.92
N ASP A 386 12.72 24.80 -10.25
CA ASP A 386 14.09 24.76 -10.78
C ASP A 386 14.96 23.72 -10.05
N LEU A 387 16.27 23.69 -10.33
CA LEU A 387 17.18 22.74 -9.67
C LEU A 387 17.38 23.02 -8.17
N THR A 388 17.19 24.26 -7.70
CA THR A 388 17.40 24.60 -6.29
C THR A 388 16.31 24.00 -5.39
N ALA A 389 15.10 23.80 -5.93
CA ALA A 389 14.00 23.11 -5.25
C ALA A 389 14.10 21.57 -5.32
N GLY A 390 15.29 21.07 -5.64
CA GLY A 390 15.56 19.64 -5.71
C GLY A 390 15.63 18.97 -4.34
N ASN A 391 15.55 17.65 -4.37
CA ASN A 391 15.70 16.79 -3.21
C ASN A 391 16.59 15.59 -3.53
N PHE A 392 17.06 14.92 -2.48
CA PHE A 392 17.63 13.59 -2.57
C PHE A 392 16.79 12.62 -1.74
N THR A 393 16.72 11.39 -2.18
CA THR A 393 16.01 10.29 -1.49
C THR A 393 17.00 9.15 -1.24
N THR A 394 16.99 8.61 -0.02
CA THR A 394 17.71 7.39 0.34
C THR A 394 16.80 6.40 1.05
N ASN A 395 16.91 5.12 0.70
CA ASN A 395 16.21 4.05 1.40
C ASN A 395 17.18 2.93 1.76
N HIS A 396 17.10 2.48 2.99
CA HIS A 396 17.82 1.34 3.50
C HIS A 396 16.85 0.39 4.21
N LEU A 397 16.70 -0.81 3.65
CA LEU A 397 15.70 -1.77 4.11
C LEU A 397 16.33 -3.14 4.34
N ILE A 398 15.90 -3.80 5.41
CA ILE A 398 16.29 -5.17 5.76
C ILE A 398 15.05 -5.90 6.26
N ILE A 399 14.83 -7.12 5.76
CA ILE A 399 13.89 -8.08 6.34
C ILE A 399 14.62 -9.39 6.51
N GLY A 400 14.57 -9.97 7.70
CA GLY A 400 15.13 -11.27 7.99
C GLY A 400 14.24 -12.09 8.88
N ASN A 401 14.24 -13.40 8.70
CA ASN A 401 13.55 -14.32 9.59
C ASN A 401 14.25 -15.65 9.74
N ALA A 402 13.98 -16.30 10.88
CA ALA A 402 14.30 -17.70 11.14
C ALA A 402 13.01 -18.42 11.52
N THR A 403 12.67 -19.49 10.82
CA THR A 403 11.47 -20.29 11.08
C THR A 403 11.86 -21.74 11.32
N LEU A 404 11.51 -22.24 12.49
CA LEU A 404 11.66 -23.65 12.88
C LEU A 404 10.32 -24.37 12.71
N ASN A 405 10.26 -25.26 11.73
CA ASN A 405 9.12 -26.16 11.52
C ASN A 405 9.34 -27.48 12.25
N SER A 406 8.38 -27.88 13.07
CA SER A 406 8.46 -29.08 13.92
C SER A 406 7.23 -29.98 13.74
N VAL A 407 7.44 -31.22 13.44
CA VAL A 407 6.44 -32.30 13.39
C VAL A 407 6.57 -33.11 14.68
N PHE A 408 5.83 -32.76 15.73
CA PHE A 408 5.87 -33.49 17.00
C PHE A 408 5.25 -34.88 16.84
N THR A 409 4.13 -34.92 16.14
CA THR A 409 3.47 -36.17 15.71
C THR A 409 2.89 -35.95 14.32
N PRO A 410 2.46 -36.98 13.57
CA PRO A 410 1.77 -36.80 12.30
C PRO A 410 0.52 -35.90 12.36
N ARG A 411 -0.01 -35.68 13.57
CA ARG A 411 -1.23 -34.89 13.85
C ARG A 411 -0.96 -33.56 14.56
N VAL A 412 0.27 -33.32 15.00
CA VAL A 412 0.64 -32.09 15.73
C VAL A 412 1.90 -31.53 15.11
N VAL A 413 1.76 -30.37 14.50
CA VAL A 413 2.84 -29.64 13.84
C VAL A 413 2.89 -28.20 14.33
N ASN A 414 4.08 -27.62 14.35
CA ASN A 414 4.32 -26.27 14.85
C ASN A 414 5.35 -25.53 13.97
N ALA A 415 5.17 -24.22 13.86
CA ALA A 415 6.15 -23.32 13.26
C ALA A 415 6.42 -22.12 14.17
N LEU A 416 7.63 -22.05 14.69
CA LEU A 416 8.12 -20.89 15.45
C LEU A 416 8.92 -19.98 14.54
N THR A 417 8.55 -18.71 14.46
CA THR A 417 9.23 -17.72 13.63
C THR A 417 9.68 -16.52 14.46
N VAL A 418 10.92 -16.12 14.25
CA VAL A 418 11.47 -14.86 14.75
C VAL A 418 11.87 -14.04 13.54
N GLY A 419 11.39 -12.81 13.47
CA GLY A 419 11.63 -11.89 12.36
C GLY A 419 12.19 -10.55 12.82
N TYR A 420 12.88 -9.90 11.90
CA TYR A 420 13.36 -8.54 12.06
C TYR A 420 13.13 -7.76 10.79
N GLN A 421 12.60 -6.56 10.92
CA GLN A 421 12.49 -5.56 9.85
C GLN A 421 13.19 -4.27 10.29
N TYR A 422 13.99 -3.73 9.39
CA TYR A 422 14.54 -2.38 9.51
C TYR A 422 14.18 -1.60 8.26
N TRP A 423 13.72 -0.38 8.46
CA TRP A 423 13.54 0.57 7.38
C TRP A 423 13.98 1.96 7.85
N ASN A 424 14.81 2.59 7.07
CA ASN A 424 15.16 3.99 7.18
C ASN A 424 15.10 4.60 5.79
N ASN A 425 14.18 5.51 5.59
CA ASN A 425 14.19 6.34 4.41
C ASN A 425 14.35 7.80 4.81
N LEU A 426 15.03 8.53 3.99
CA LEU A 426 15.16 9.97 4.13
C LEU A 426 14.97 10.61 2.77
N ILE A 427 14.06 11.59 2.72
CA ILE A 427 13.96 12.54 1.63
C ILE A 427 14.28 13.89 2.22
N ASP A 428 15.29 14.58 1.69
CA ASP A 428 15.62 15.93 2.16
C ASP A 428 16.00 16.82 0.98
N SER A 429 15.90 18.12 1.20
CA SER A 429 16.25 19.14 0.19
C SER A 429 17.75 19.17 -0.07
N THR A 430 18.13 19.34 -1.33
CA THR A 430 19.54 19.49 -1.72
C THR A 430 20.13 20.79 -1.21
N GLN A 431 19.30 21.79 -0.95
CA GLN A 431 19.70 23.11 -0.45
C GLN A 431 18.86 23.51 0.76
N LYS A 432 19.41 24.37 1.61
CA LYS A 432 18.76 24.95 2.81
C LYS A 432 18.85 26.48 2.72
N VAL A 433 18.05 27.03 1.82
CA VAL A 433 17.96 28.47 1.54
C VAL A 433 16.50 28.90 1.59
N PRO A 434 16.16 30.19 1.70
CA PRO A 434 14.76 30.61 1.64
C PRO A 434 14.06 30.10 0.38
N THR A 435 12.80 29.74 0.51
CA THR A 435 11.94 29.32 -0.58
C THR A 435 11.15 30.50 -1.11
N PHE A 436 11.04 30.61 -2.42
CA PHE A 436 10.27 31.66 -3.08
C PHE A 436 9.23 31.03 -3.99
N THR A 437 7.97 31.43 -3.81
CA THR A 437 6.85 30.92 -4.59
C THR A 437 6.11 32.06 -5.29
N PHE A 438 5.78 31.84 -6.57
CA PHE A 438 5.00 32.75 -7.39
C PHE A 438 3.70 32.07 -7.84
N PRO A 439 2.69 32.85 -8.31
CA PRO A 439 1.48 32.26 -8.91
C PRO A 439 1.79 31.20 -9.95
N GLY A 440 0.97 30.12 -9.97
CA GLY A 440 1.23 28.94 -10.79
C GLY A 440 2.15 27.91 -10.14
N ASN A 441 2.44 28.06 -8.83
CA ASN A 441 3.39 27.21 -8.09
C ASN A 441 4.82 27.24 -8.67
N ILE A 442 5.20 28.33 -9.29
CA ILE A 442 6.56 28.54 -9.77
C ILE A 442 7.44 28.77 -8.55
N THR A 443 8.34 27.81 -8.26
CA THR A 443 9.04 27.77 -6.98
C THR A 443 10.53 27.49 -7.18
N PHE A 444 11.36 28.16 -6.37
CA PHE A 444 12.78 27.88 -6.23
C PHE A 444 13.24 28.03 -4.77
N GLY A 445 14.44 27.52 -4.44
CA GLY A 445 14.95 27.46 -3.08
C GLY A 445 14.72 26.09 -2.44
N THR A 446 14.64 26.03 -1.11
CA THR A 446 14.43 24.78 -0.40
C THR A 446 13.08 24.17 -0.76
N ASN A 447 13.03 22.87 -1.02
CA ASN A 447 11.76 22.15 -1.15
C ASN A 447 11.07 22.08 0.22
N THR A 448 9.90 22.71 0.34
CA THR A 448 9.17 22.84 1.61
C THR A 448 8.41 21.57 2.02
N ASN A 449 8.21 20.62 1.09
CA ASN A 449 7.56 19.34 1.38
C ASN A 449 8.50 18.30 2.03
N VAL A 450 9.77 18.61 2.20
CA VAL A 450 10.78 17.78 2.84
C VAL A 450 11.51 18.59 3.92
N PRO A 451 12.13 18.00 4.94
CA PRO A 451 12.45 16.58 5.03
C PRO A 451 11.23 15.71 5.35
N GLN A 452 11.26 14.49 4.81
CA GLN A 452 10.40 13.40 5.25
C GLN A 452 11.28 12.20 5.56
N GLN A 453 10.98 11.50 6.64
CA GLN A 453 11.71 10.31 7.04
C GLN A 453 10.80 9.37 7.80
N SER A 454 10.92 8.08 7.54
CA SER A 454 10.41 7.03 8.41
C SER A 454 11.55 6.14 8.86
N ILE A 455 11.69 5.98 10.18
CA ILE A 455 12.59 5.01 10.78
C ILE A 455 11.72 4.02 11.53
N GLN A 456 11.82 2.75 11.14
CA GLN A 456 11.09 1.65 11.76
C GLN A 456 12.03 0.50 12.06
N LYS A 457 12.04 0.05 13.30
CA LYS A 457 12.74 -1.16 13.74
C LYS A 457 11.72 -2.08 14.37
N LYS A 458 11.49 -3.23 13.75
CA LYS A 458 10.50 -4.22 14.21
C LYS A 458 11.16 -5.54 14.52
N TRP A 459 10.84 -6.07 15.68
CA TRP A 459 11.04 -7.47 16.02
C TRP A 459 9.68 -8.16 16.00
N GLN A 460 9.59 -9.27 15.31
CA GLN A 460 8.36 -10.06 15.27
C GLN A 460 8.61 -11.45 15.81
N PHE A 461 7.75 -11.88 16.73
CA PHE A 461 7.75 -13.21 17.31
C PHE A 461 6.38 -13.84 17.01
N ARG A 462 6.42 -14.93 16.30
CA ARG A 462 5.23 -15.62 15.89
C ARG A 462 5.38 -17.10 16.16
N ASP A 463 4.35 -17.70 16.74
CA ASP A 463 4.27 -19.13 16.92
C ASP A 463 2.94 -19.65 16.43
N ASP A 464 2.98 -20.75 15.70
CA ASP A 464 1.86 -21.31 14.94
C ASP A 464 1.75 -22.84 15.14
N LEU A 465 0.72 -23.39 15.87
CA LEU A 465 0.43 -24.79 16.14
C LEU A 465 -0.80 -25.29 15.37
N SER A 466 -0.71 -26.42 14.70
CA SER A 466 -1.85 -27.14 14.12
C SER A 466 -2.02 -28.50 14.77
N ILE A 467 -3.26 -28.84 15.08
CA ILE A 467 -3.64 -30.13 15.68
C ILE A 467 -4.78 -30.75 14.87
N ILE A 468 -4.54 -31.93 14.30
CA ILE A 468 -5.56 -32.69 13.57
C ILE A 468 -6.20 -33.68 14.56
N LYS A 469 -7.51 -33.55 14.82
CA LYS A 469 -8.24 -34.45 15.71
C LYS A 469 -9.59 -34.88 15.06
N GLY A 470 -9.62 -36.09 14.52
CA GLY A 470 -10.80 -36.59 13.79
C GLY A 470 -11.07 -35.71 12.56
N HIS A 471 -12.21 -35.02 12.57
CA HIS A 471 -12.67 -34.14 11.50
C HIS A 471 -12.28 -32.67 11.72
N HIS A 472 -11.57 -32.36 12.80
CA HIS A 472 -11.16 -31.02 13.17
C HIS A 472 -9.69 -30.78 12.83
N SER A 473 -9.40 -29.64 12.20
CA SER A 473 -8.07 -29.10 12.07
C SER A 473 -8.00 -27.81 12.87
N LEU A 474 -7.59 -27.96 14.13
CA LEU A 474 -7.49 -26.87 15.08
C LEU A 474 -6.17 -26.11 14.84
N LYS A 475 -6.26 -24.81 14.78
CA LYS A 475 -5.14 -23.90 14.59
C LYS A 475 -5.20 -22.80 15.65
N THR A 476 -4.08 -22.54 16.30
CA THR A 476 -3.98 -21.48 17.31
C THR A 476 -2.59 -20.87 17.32
N GLY A 477 -2.45 -19.65 17.80
CA GLY A 477 -1.17 -19.01 17.86
C GLY A 477 -1.21 -17.55 18.24
N PHE A 478 -0.02 -16.97 18.31
CA PHE A 478 0.16 -15.56 18.57
C PHE A 478 1.10 -14.90 17.55
N ASP A 479 0.95 -13.60 17.42
CA ASP A 479 1.81 -12.73 16.64
C ASP A 479 2.12 -11.49 17.50
N TYR A 480 3.38 -11.28 17.83
CA TYR A 480 3.83 -10.15 18.62
C TYR A 480 4.88 -9.37 17.85
N VAL A 481 4.55 -8.12 17.55
CA VAL A 481 5.48 -7.17 16.96
C VAL A 481 5.88 -6.14 18.00
N TRP A 482 7.17 -6.00 18.20
CA TRP A 482 7.76 -4.96 19.03
C TRP A 482 8.54 -3.99 18.15
N GLU A 483 8.14 -2.73 18.18
CA GLU A 483 8.73 -1.66 17.42
C GLU A 483 9.31 -0.60 18.38
N PRO A 484 10.56 -0.81 18.84
CA PRO A 484 11.19 0.09 19.81
C PRO A 484 11.52 1.46 19.25
N GLU A 485 11.61 1.60 17.94
CA GLU A 485 11.93 2.85 17.24
C GLU A 485 10.98 3.03 16.09
N LEU A 486 10.11 4.04 16.20
CA LEU A 486 9.11 4.42 15.22
C LEU A 486 8.99 5.93 15.21
N GLY A 487 9.31 6.57 14.09
CA GLY A 487 9.30 8.01 13.96
C GLY A 487 10.08 8.50 12.76
N GLY A 488 10.53 9.76 12.83
CA GLY A 488 11.32 10.41 11.81
C GLY A 488 10.93 11.87 11.59
N PHE A 489 11.00 12.34 10.36
CA PHE A 489 10.54 13.67 9.96
C PHE A 489 9.15 13.59 9.32
N PHE A 490 8.23 14.48 9.69
CA PHE A 490 6.85 14.51 9.19
C PHE A 490 6.51 15.87 8.62
N GLU A 491 7.02 16.16 7.42
CA GLU A 491 6.89 17.43 6.67
C GLU A 491 7.48 18.66 7.42
N PHE A 492 7.61 19.73 6.71
CA PHE A 492 8.12 21.05 7.08
C PHE A 492 9.61 21.13 7.32
N ASN A 493 10.28 21.67 6.34
CA ASN A 493 11.67 22.09 6.49
C ASN A 493 11.71 23.33 7.41
N PRO A 494 12.60 23.39 8.38
CA PRO A 494 12.94 24.64 9.05
C PRO A 494 13.51 25.62 8.04
N THR A 495 12.67 26.44 7.44
CA THR A 495 13.05 27.41 6.41
C THR A 495 12.06 28.57 6.37
N LEU A 496 12.51 29.68 5.79
CA LEU A 496 11.69 30.82 5.43
C LEU A 496 11.08 30.59 4.04
N GLU A 497 9.77 30.70 3.94
CA GLU A 497 9.01 30.70 2.68
C GLU A 497 8.44 32.10 2.44
N ILE A 498 8.59 32.61 1.21
CA ILE A 498 8.11 33.92 0.77
C ILE A 498 7.28 33.74 -0.51
N ASP A 499 6.01 34.08 -0.43
CA ASP A 499 5.06 34.02 -1.54
C ASP A 499 4.83 35.42 -2.11
N PHE A 500 4.92 35.55 -3.44
CA PHE A 500 4.63 36.80 -4.13
C PHE A 500 3.21 36.82 -4.71
N PHE A 501 2.63 38.03 -4.88
CA PHE A 501 1.30 38.20 -5.45
C PHE A 501 1.22 37.92 -6.95
N ASP A 502 2.23 38.32 -7.67
CA ASP A 502 2.29 38.24 -9.14
C ASP A 502 3.53 37.50 -9.61
N VAL A 503 3.51 37.05 -10.84
CA VAL A 503 4.67 36.41 -11.48
C VAL A 503 5.81 37.42 -11.73
N PRO A 504 7.05 36.97 -11.79
CA PRO A 504 8.23 37.83 -11.97
C PRO A 504 8.14 38.81 -13.15
N SER A 505 7.58 38.36 -14.28
CA SER A 505 7.38 39.21 -15.46
C SER A 505 6.52 40.44 -15.16
N VAL A 506 5.43 40.27 -14.39
CA VAL A 506 4.55 41.38 -13.99
C VAL A 506 5.26 42.27 -12.97
N ILE A 507 5.89 41.69 -11.95
CA ILE A 507 6.62 42.45 -10.89
C ILE A 507 7.73 43.33 -11.48
N THR A 508 8.44 42.85 -12.51
CA THR A 508 9.56 43.59 -13.09
C THR A 508 9.18 44.58 -14.16
N THR A 509 8.00 44.44 -14.78
CA THR A 509 7.61 45.33 -15.91
C THR A 509 6.47 46.29 -15.58
N ASN A 510 5.59 45.98 -14.64
CA ASN A 510 4.49 46.85 -14.23
C ASN A 510 4.93 47.87 -13.18
N THR A 511 5.64 48.88 -13.58
CA THR A 511 6.17 49.95 -12.70
C THR A 511 5.10 50.80 -12.00
N THR A 512 3.85 50.73 -12.44
CA THR A 512 2.73 51.40 -11.77
C THR A 512 2.33 50.64 -10.51
N LEU A 513 2.24 49.32 -10.61
CA LEU A 513 1.85 48.45 -9.51
C LEU A 513 3.07 48.08 -8.62
N TYR A 514 4.23 47.92 -9.23
CA TYR A 514 5.48 47.56 -8.61
C TYR A 514 6.59 48.55 -8.87
N PRO A 515 6.50 49.78 -8.32
CA PRO A 515 7.47 50.84 -8.61
C PRO A 515 8.89 50.54 -8.14
N GLN A 516 9.09 49.58 -7.24
CA GLN A 516 10.39 49.12 -6.74
C GLN A 516 10.63 47.63 -7.07
N GLY A 517 9.94 47.10 -8.06
CA GLY A 517 10.00 45.67 -8.41
C GLY A 517 9.69 44.77 -7.20
N PHE A 518 10.50 43.78 -6.94
CA PHE A 518 10.33 42.85 -5.81
C PHE A 518 10.36 43.53 -4.42
N ALA A 519 10.98 44.71 -4.30
CA ALA A 519 11.04 45.50 -3.08
C ALA A 519 9.84 46.43 -2.89
N THR A 520 8.84 46.35 -3.75
CA THR A 520 7.60 47.13 -3.57
C THR A 520 6.85 46.70 -2.33
N PRO A 521 6.47 47.64 -1.41
CA PRO A 521 5.62 47.31 -0.28
C PRO A 521 4.34 46.57 -0.71
N GLY A 522 4.07 45.42 -0.12
CA GLY A 522 2.90 44.60 -0.47
C GLY A 522 3.10 43.70 -1.69
N ALA A 523 4.28 43.61 -2.30
CA ALA A 523 4.58 42.65 -3.36
C ALA A 523 4.53 41.21 -2.84
N VAL A 524 4.82 41.00 -1.57
CA VAL A 524 4.74 39.69 -0.90
C VAL A 524 3.33 39.44 -0.43
N SER A 525 2.77 38.32 -0.82
CA SER A 525 1.40 37.87 -0.49
C SER A 525 1.32 37.11 0.81
N GLY A 526 2.37 36.36 1.11
CA GLY A 526 2.44 35.53 2.30
C GLY A 526 3.88 35.25 2.68
N MET A 527 4.02 34.85 3.92
CA MET A 527 5.32 34.48 4.47
C MET A 527 5.13 33.47 5.56
N SER A 528 5.95 32.44 5.61
CA SER A 528 6.03 31.53 6.73
C SER A 528 7.48 31.32 7.13
N ASP A 529 7.73 31.17 8.40
CA ASP A 529 9.02 30.84 8.94
C ASP A 529 8.88 29.72 9.96
N THR A 530 9.62 28.65 9.78
CA THR A 530 9.52 27.44 10.60
C THR A 530 10.81 27.22 11.37
N ALA A 531 10.70 26.97 12.68
CA ALA A 531 11.84 26.68 13.55
C ALA A 531 11.62 25.40 14.35
N GLY A 532 12.70 24.88 14.87
CA GLY A 532 12.73 23.71 15.75
C GLY A 532 13.32 22.49 15.05
N ASP A 533 13.32 21.38 15.77
CA ASP A 533 13.72 20.08 15.25
C ASP A 533 12.46 19.32 14.80
N PRO A 534 12.23 19.15 13.49
CA PRO A 534 11.06 18.41 13.01
C PRO A 534 11.12 16.90 13.25
N HIS A 535 12.16 16.41 13.88
CA HIS A 535 12.36 15.01 14.22
C HIS A 535 11.46 14.60 15.38
N PHE A 536 10.63 13.58 15.18
CA PHE A 536 9.75 13.08 16.21
C PHE A 536 9.70 11.56 16.24
N PHE A 537 9.80 10.99 17.42
CA PHE A 537 9.68 9.56 17.67
C PHE A 537 8.65 9.30 18.78
N LEU A 538 7.87 8.25 18.63
CA LEU A 538 6.98 7.79 19.71
C LEU A 538 7.80 7.40 20.93
N LYS A 539 7.47 7.98 22.06
CA LYS A 539 8.09 7.65 23.35
C LYS A 539 7.79 6.19 23.69
N ASN A 540 8.84 5.40 23.96
CA ASN A 540 8.77 3.97 24.24
C ASN A 540 8.37 3.08 23.04
N GLY A 541 8.30 3.63 21.82
CA GLY A 541 7.93 2.89 20.61
C GLY A 541 6.50 2.34 20.66
N ALA A 542 6.22 1.35 19.83
CA ALA A 542 4.91 0.71 19.72
C ALA A 542 5.03 -0.81 19.87
N LYS A 543 3.92 -1.47 20.25
CA LYS A 543 3.82 -2.93 20.29
C LYS A 543 2.45 -3.34 19.78
N MET A 544 2.40 -4.46 19.07
CA MET A 544 1.17 -5.04 18.54
C MET A 544 1.14 -6.52 18.92
N PHE A 545 0.07 -6.97 19.51
CA PHE A 545 -0.11 -8.36 19.93
C PHE A 545 -1.40 -8.90 19.33
N GLY A 546 -1.34 -10.06 18.71
CA GLY A 546 -2.48 -10.80 18.20
C GLY A 546 -2.49 -12.22 18.74
N LEU A 547 -3.66 -12.67 19.18
CA LEU A 547 -3.90 -14.05 19.58
C LEU A 547 -5.05 -14.60 18.75
N TYR A 548 -4.93 -15.83 18.25
CA TYR A 548 -6.01 -16.41 17.44
C TYR A 548 -6.24 -17.89 17.73
N PHE A 549 -7.46 -18.31 17.42
CA PHE A 549 -7.91 -19.70 17.37
C PHE A 549 -8.76 -19.89 16.12
N GLN A 550 -8.57 -21.01 15.41
CA GLN A 550 -9.38 -21.40 14.26
C GLN A 550 -9.60 -22.89 14.24
N ASP A 551 -10.80 -23.33 13.87
CA ASP A 551 -11.15 -24.71 13.58
C ASP A 551 -11.64 -24.83 12.13
N ASP A 552 -10.90 -25.54 11.31
CA ASP A 552 -11.36 -25.98 9.99
C ASP A 552 -12.02 -27.35 10.17
N TRP A 553 -13.33 -27.33 10.43
CA TRP A 553 -14.11 -28.51 10.77
C TRP A 553 -14.76 -29.13 9.54
N LYS A 554 -14.34 -30.34 9.18
CA LYS A 554 -14.94 -31.14 8.13
C LYS A 554 -16.16 -31.88 8.67
N VAL A 555 -17.32 -31.20 8.75
CA VAL A 555 -18.58 -31.72 9.32
C VAL A 555 -19.04 -32.98 8.58
N SER A 556 -18.80 -33.02 7.24
CA SER A 556 -19.04 -34.19 6.39
C SER A 556 -18.10 -34.18 5.19
N ARG A 557 -18.12 -35.23 4.36
CA ARG A 557 -17.34 -35.23 3.09
C ARG A 557 -17.70 -34.09 2.15
N LYS A 558 -18.89 -33.50 2.29
CA LYS A 558 -19.39 -32.42 1.42
C LYS A 558 -19.39 -31.05 2.08
N PHE A 559 -19.29 -30.98 3.40
CA PHE A 559 -19.49 -29.74 4.15
C PHE A 559 -18.34 -29.47 5.09
N THR A 560 -17.70 -28.34 4.86
CA THR A 560 -16.64 -27.77 5.72
C THR A 560 -17.12 -26.48 6.35
N LEU A 561 -16.87 -26.32 7.64
CA LEU A 561 -17.13 -25.12 8.43
C LEU A 561 -15.82 -24.60 8.99
N ASN A 562 -15.49 -23.34 8.71
CA ASN A 562 -14.33 -22.66 9.27
C ASN A 562 -14.81 -21.69 10.35
N LEU A 563 -14.34 -21.88 11.58
CA LEU A 563 -14.66 -21.04 12.73
C LEU A 563 -13.37 -20.41 13.25
N GLY A 564 -13.29 -19.09 13.25
CA GLY A 564 -12.12 -18.38 13.71
C GLY A 564 -12.47 -17.29 14.73
N LEU A 565 -11.59 -17.07 15.67
CA LEU A 565 -11.59 -15.91 16.56
C LEU A 565 -10.17 -15.37 16.66
N ARG A 566 -10.03 -14.08 16.48
CA ARG A 566 -8.78 -13.37 16.72
C ARG A 566 -9.04 -12.22 17.67
N TRP A 567 -8.07 -11.92 18.52
CA TRP A 567 -8.03 -10.74 19.36
C TRP A 567 -6.71 -10.02 19.12
N ASP A 568 -6.79 -8.75 18.74
CA ASP A 568 -5.65 -7.86 18.56
C ASP A 568 -5.60 -6.83 19.69
N LYS A 569 -4.41 -6.49 20.13
CA LYS A 569 -4.15 -5.45 21.12
C LYS A 569 -2.91 -4.66 20.71
N ASP A 570 -3.12 -3.39 20.50
CA ASP A 570 -2.04 -2.45 20.25
C ASP A 570 -1.65 -1.73 21.56
N PHE A 571 -0.40 -1.28 21.63
CA PHE A 571 0.13 -0.53 22.76
C PHE A 571 0.91 0.66 22.23
N ASN A 572 0.49 1.85 22.61
CA ASN A 572 1.07 3.15 22.28
C ASN A 572 1.02 3.51 20.78
N LEU A 573 0.10 2.89 20.01
CA LEU A 573 -0.06 3.17 18.58
C LEU A 573 -0.72 4.52 18.32
N ILE A 574 -1.55 5.04 19.21
CA ILE A 574 -2.19 6.35 19.05
C ILE A 574 -1.48 7.47 19.80
N GLY A 575 -0.29 7.22 20.33
CA GLY A 575 0.57 8.23 20.92
C GLY A 575 -0.02 8.94 22.15
N GLY A 576 -0.91 8.28 22.92
CA GLY A 576 -1.58 8.89 24.06
C GLY A 576 -0.60 9.42 25.13
N ALA A 577 0.52 8.73 25.35
CA ALA A 577 1.55 9.16 26.29
C ALA A 577 2.25 10.46 25.84
N ASP A 578 2.44 10.65 24.53
CA ASP A 578 3.07 11.83 23.96
C ASP A 578 2.08 13.00 23.89
N GLN A 579 0.81 12.74 23.60
CA GLN A 579 -0.22 13.77 23.55
C GLN A 579 -0.37 14.52 24.88
N GLY A 580 -0.19 13.82 26.00
CA GLY A 580 -0.23 14.45 27.33
C GLY A 580 0.77 15.59 27.52
N ALA A 581 1.89 15.58 26.80
CA ALA A 581 2.91 16.62 26.80
C ALA A 581 2.68 17.70 25.73
N SER A 582 1.76 17.49 24.77
CA SER A 582 1.53 18.45 23.68
C SER A 582 0.90 19.74 24.17
N ARG A 583 1.30 20.88 23.56
CA ARG A 583 0.76 22.19 23.93
C ARG A 583 -0.71 22.32 23.60
N THR A 584 -1.16 21.83 22.45
CA THR A 584 -2.57 21.85 22.08
C THR A 584 -3.45 21.17 23.13
N TYR A 585 -3.06 19.96 23.57
CA TYR A 585 -3.78 19.23 24.60
C TYR A 585 -3.81 19.98 25.93
N GLN A 586 -2.68 20.53 26.38
CA GLN A 586 -2.58 21.27 27.63
C GLN A 586 -3.42 22.54 27.63
N GLU A 587 -3.43 23.28 26.53
CA GLU A 587 -4.21 24.53 26.40
C GLU A 587 -5.72 24.24 26.33
N LEU A 588 -6.14 23.21 25.57
CA LEU A 588 -7.54 22.78 25.53
C LEU A 588 -8.02 22.27 26.88
N LYS A 589 -7.20 21.52 27.59
CA LYS A 589 -7.49 21.05 28.95
C LYS A 589 -7.64 22.21 29.93
N ALA A 590 -6.80 23.23 29.82
CA ALA A 590 -6.87 24.41 30.68
C ALA A 590 -8.18 25.21 30.53
N ILE A 591 -8.78 25.21 29.34
CA ILE A 591 -10.10 25.84 29.10
C ILE A 591 -11.26 24.86 29.33
N GLY A 592 -11.01 23.62 29.74
CA GLY A 592 -12.04 22.61 30.00
C GLY A 592 -12.72 22.05 28.73
N ASP A 593 -12.04 22.04 27.59
CA ASP A 593 -12.61 21.54 26.35
C ASP A 593 -12.80 19.99 26.41
N PRO A 594 -13.98 19.48 26.00
CA PRO A 594 -14.28 18.05 26.06
C PRO A 594 -13.32 17.17 25.23
N HIS A 595 -12.74 17.66 24.12
CA HIS A 595 -11.76 16.92 23.32
C HIS A 595 -10.42 16.70 24.04
N ALA A 596 -10.17 17.40 25.14
CA ALA A 596 -9.03 17.21 26.02
C ALA A 596 -9.42 16.71 27.44
N ALA A 597 -10.61 16.15 27.59
CA ALA A 597 -11.09 15.63 28.90
C ALA A 597 -10.24 14.44 29.39
N SER A 598 -9.76 13.61 28.50
CA SER A 598 -8.84 12.50 28.79
C SER A 598 -7.84 12.32 27.65
N LEU A 599 -6.80 11.53 27.90
CA LEU A 599 -5.88 11.10 26.86
C LEU A 599 -6.49 9.93 26.06
N PRO A 600 -6.22 9.85 24.74
CA PRO A 600 -6.62 8.70 23.98
C PRO A 600 -5.92 7.44 24.49
N GLN A 601 -6.60 6.32 24.43
CA GLN A 601 -6.11 5.02 24.89
C GLN A 601 -6.27 3.99 23.78
N ASP A 602 -5.24 3.15 23.63
CA ASP A 602 -5.29 2.04 22.69
C ASP A 602 -6.47 1.10 22.98
N ASP A 603 -7.17 0.67 21.93
CA ASP A 603 -8.33 -0.21 22.06
C ASP A 603 -7.89 -1.62 22.51
N ASN A 604 -8.72 -2.27 23.30
CA ASN A 604 -8.55 -3.65 23.74
C ASN A 604 -9.74 -4.53 23.38
N LYS A 605 -10.64 -4.04 22.53
CA LYS A 605 -11.89 -4.70 22.14
C LYS A 605 -11.84 -5.25 20.71
N ASP A 606 -10.67 -5.32 20.10
CA ASP A 606 -10.47 -5.72 18.70
C ASP A 606 -10.65 -7.24 18.53
N PHE A 607 -11.86 -7.73 18.80
CA PHE A 607 -12.23 -9.12 18.61
C PHE A 607 -12.77 -9.36 17.20
N SER A 608 -12.14 -10.26 16.47
CA SER A 608 -12.39 -10.61 15.07
C SER A 608 -13.00 -12.02 14.95
N PRO A 609 -14.28 -12.25 15.25
CA PRO A 609 -14.92 -13.52 14.93
C PRO A 609 -15.05 -13.68 13.41
N ARG A 610 -14.80 -14.87 12.92
CA ARG A 610 -14.83 -15.23 11.49
C ARG A 610 -15.52 -16.57 11.32
N VAL A 611 -16.51 -16.62 10.43
CA VAL A 611 -17.25 -17.84 10.10
C VAL A 611 -17.23 -18.03 8.60
N GLY A 612 -16.98 -19.24 8.16
CA GLY A 612 -17.01 -19.62 6.78
C GLY A 612 -17.54 -21.01 6.53
N LEU A 613 -18.19 -21.20 5.42
CA LEU A 613 -18.69 -22.48 4.98
C LEU A 613 -18.33 -22.78 3.52
N ALA A 614 -18.06 -24.04 3.23
CA ALA A 614 -17.94 -24.56 1.88
C ALA A 614 -18.77 -25.85 1.77
N TYR A 615 -19.61 -25.94 0.73
CA TYR A 615 -20.48 -27.07 0.50
C TYR A 615 -20.34 -27.63 -0.92
N ASP A 616 -19.79 -28.81 -1.05
CA ASP A 616 -19.72 -29.55 -2.30
C ASP A 616 -21.05 -30.25 -2.61
N LEU A 617 -21.83 -29.66 -3.50
CA LEU A 617 -23.16 -30.17 -3.89
C LEU A 617 -23.14 -31.64 -4.38
N THR A 618 -22.12 -32.00 -5.11
CA THR A 618 -21.97 -33.32 -5.73
C THR A 618 -21.13 -34.29 -4.93
N GLY A 619 -20.26 -33.80 -4.02
CA GLY A 619 -19.25 -34.58 -3.34
C GLY A 619 -18.10 -35.05 -4.25
N LYS A 620 -17.93 -34.38 -5.42
CA LYS A 620 -16.91 -34.68 -6.42
C LYS A 620 -16.01 -33.44 -6.71
N GLY A 621 -16.11 -32.41 -5.90
CA GLY A 621 -15.35 -31.16 -6.11
C GLY A 621 -15.78 -30.36 -7.35
N LYS A 622 -16.95 -30.66 -7.92
CA LYS A 622 -17.38 -30.02 -9.18
C LYS A 622 -18.21 -28.75 -8.97
N HIS A 623 -19.07 -28.74 -7.98
CA HIS A 623 -19.99 -27.66 -7.70
C HIS A 623 -19.88 -27.27 -6.22
N ILE A 624 -19.22 -26.16 -5.93
CA ILE A 624 -18.95 -25.70 -4.56
C ILE A 624 -19.70 -24.41 -4.28
N LEU A 625 -20.53 -24.42 -3.25
CA LEU A 625 -21.10 -23.22 -2.66
C LEU A 625 -20.22 -22.74 -1.50
N ARG A 626 -20.04 -21.45 -1.39
CA ARG A 626 -19.24 -20.82 -0.34
C ARG A 626 -19.99 -19.65 0.26
N ALA A 627 -19.85 -19.43 1.53
CA ALA A 627 -20.28 -18.19 2.16
C ALA A 627 -19.43 -17.89 3.39
N GLY A 628 -19.49 -16.66 3.83
CA GLY A 628 -18.82 -16.30 5.05
C GLY A 628 -19.04 -14.89 5.52
N TYR A 629 -18.72 -14.71 6.80
CA TYR A 629 -18.89 -13.49 7.55
C TYR A 629 -17.74 -13.31 8.56
N GLY A 630 -17.30 -12.08 8.81
CA GLY A 630 -16.30 -11.82 9.83
C GLY A 630 -15.95 -10.34 9.99
N PHE A 631 -15.31 -10.06 11.11
CA PHE A 631 -14.73 -8.78 11.44
C PHE A 631 -13.21 -8.80 11.23
N TYR A 632 -12.66 -7.70 10.71
CA TYR A 632 -11.25 -7.60 10.37
C TYR A 632 -10.74 -6.23 10.82
N PHE A 633 -9.97 -6.22 11.91
CA PHE A 633 -9.38 -4.99 12.42
C PHE A 633 -8.12 -4.63 11.65
N GLY A 634 -8.06 -3.37 11.21
CA GLY A 634 -6.85 -2.71 10.74
C GLY A 634 -6.01 -2.22 11.90
N GLN A 635 -5.04 -1.40 11.60
CA GLN A 635 -4.28 -0.66 12.60
C GLN A 635 -4.33 0.83 12.29
N THR A 636 -4.19 1.65 13.28
CA THR A 636 -3.95 3.09 13.10
C THR A 636 -2.61 3.28 12.37
N PHE A 637 -2.58 4.11 11.32
CA PHE A 637 -1.35 4.45 10.63
C PHE A 637 -0.62 5.54 11.40
N GLU A 638 0.65 5.30 11.66
CA GLU A 638 1.44 6.11 12.58
C GLU A 638 1.70 7.54 12.10
N ASN A 639 1.63 7.80 10.79
CA ASN A 639 1.73 9.17 10.30
C ASN A 639 0.60 10.07 10.81
N ILE A 640 -0.53 9.51 11.26
CA ILE A 640 -1.61 10.27 11.87
C ILE A 640 -1.19 10.79 13.26
N PRO A 641 -0.95 9.92 14.27
CA PRO A 641 -0.53 10.40 15.58
C PRO A 641 0.81 11.13 15.54
N LEU A 642 1.81 10.66 14.79
CA LEU A 642 3.12 11.31 14.72
C LEU A 642 3.03 12.72 14.16
N PHE A 643 2.28 12.93 13.09
CA PHE A 643 2.05 14.24 12.50
C PHE A 643 1.26 15.17 13.45
N MET A 644 0.21 14.64 14.11
CA MET A 644 -0.56 15.41 15.07
C MET A 644 0.30 15.84 16.26
N LEU A 645 1.09 14.93 16.80
CA LEU A 645 1.90 15.17 18.00
C LEU A 645 3.09 16.08 17.72
N GLN A 646 3.79 15.92 16.61
CA GLN A 646 4.88 16.80 16.20
C GLN A 646 4.38 18.25 16.11
N GLN A 647 3.30 18.48 15.39
CA GLN A 647 2.78 19.82 15.12
C GLN A 647 1.97 20.42 16.27
N ALA A 648 1.55 19.61 17.23
CA ALA A 648 0.86 20.07 18.44
C ALA A 648 1.80 20.60 19.53
N ASN A 649 3.11 20.44 19.36
CA ASN A 649 4.06 20.77 20.41
C ASN A 649 5.04 21.87 19.98
N ALA A 650 4.74 23.11 20.40
CA ALA A 650 5.56 24.29 20.10
C ALA A 650 6.98 24.24 20.66
N THR A 651 7.28 23.36 21.61
CA THR A 651 8.67 23.19 22.12
C THR A 651 9.53 22.36 21.21
N ILE A 652 8.92 21.58 20.30
CA ILE A 652 9.63 20.77 19.31
C ILE A 652 9.67 21.53 17.99
N PHE A 653 8.54 22.09 17.57
CA PHE A 653 8.35 22.65 16.26
C PHE A 653 7.41 23.85 16.28
N ASN A 654 7.80 24.95 15.68
CA ASN A 654 7.01 26.18 15.65
C ASN A 654 7.02 26.80 14.25
N THR A 655 5.84 27.09 13.74
CA THR A 655 5.67 27.82 12.48
C THR A 655 4.95 29.12 12.75
N THR A 656 5.57 30.22 12.34
CA THR A 656 5.00 31.55 12.43
C THR A 656 4.57 32.02 11.05
N PHE A 657 3.35 32.49 10.91
CA PHE A 657 2.80 32.96 9.65
C PHE A 657 2.49 34.46 9.71
N ALA A 658 2.80 35.15 8.64
CA ALA A 658 2.28 36.49 8.34
C ALA A 658 1.59 36.43 6.98
N ILE A 659 0.28 36.55 6.94
CA ILE A 659 -0.53 36.46 5.73
C ILE A 659 -1.10 37.82 5.39
N VAL A 660 -1.05 38.20 4.14
CA VAL A 660 -1.59 39.45 3.60
C VAL A 660 -2.90 39.22 2.85
N GLY A 661 -3.75 40.21 2.81
CA GLY A 661 -4.95 40.19 1.98
C GLY A 661 -4.66 40.36 0.48
N ASN A 662 -5.54 40.95 -0.26
CA ASN A 662 -5.77 40.83 -1.69
C ASN A 662 -4.86 41.63 -2.63
N GLY A 663 -3.61 41.94 -2.33
CA GLY A 663 -2.67 42.58 -3.26
C GLY A 663 -1.93 43.81 -2.74
N PRO A 664 -1.03 44.42 -3.53
CA PRO A 664 -0.27 45.59 -3.15
C PRO A 664 -1.17 46.70 -2.64
N GLY A 665 -0.93 47.19 -1.40
CA GLY A 665 -1.75 48.21 -0.77
C GLY A 665 -3.01 47.74 -0.02
N GLN A 666 -3.35 46.45 -0.09
CA GLN A 666 -4.52 45.87 0.62
C GLN A 666 -4.05 44.87 1.70
N ALA A 667 -3.45 45.38 2.71
CA ALA A 667 -2.79 44.55 3.70
C ALA A 667 -3.64 44.19 4.90
N CYS A 668 -3.34 43.03 5.48
CA CYS A 668 -3.66 42.73 6.87
C CYS A 668 -2.93 43.73 7.75
N SER A 669 -3.65 44.69 8.34
CA SER A 669 -3.06 45.71 9.24
C SER A 669 -2.49 45.12 10.54
N SER A 670 -2.84 43.89 10.86
CA SER A 670 -2.38 43.16 12.05
C SER A 670 -1.32 42.11 11.81
N CYS A 671 -0.93 41.87 10.51
CA CYS A 671 0.08 40.88 10.13
C CYS A 671 1.47 41.52 10.09
N THR A 672 2.31 41.20 11.04
CA THR A 672 3.69 41.64 11.10
C THR A 672 4.63 40.56 10.60
N VAL A 673 5.73 41.00 9.98
CA VAL A 673 6.81 40.10 9.55
C VAL A 673 7.45 39.45 10.78
N PRO A 674 7.59 38.13 10.81
CA PRO A 674 8.16 37.40 11.96
C PRO A 674 9.47 37.99 12.47
N GLY A 675 9.58 38.16 13.79
CA GLY A 675 10.76 38.76 14.42
C GLY A 675 10.95 40.29 14.21
N THR A 676 9.98 40.96 13.57
CA THR A 676 9.97 42.39 13.35
C THR A 676 8.67 43.04 13.85
N ASN A 677 8.64 44.41 13.86
CA ASN A 677 7.41 45.15 14.10
C ASN A 677 6.84 45.76 12.79
N ILE A 678 7.31 45.28 11.62
CA ILE A 678 6.93 45.84 10.33
C ILE A 678 5.70 45.08 9.82
N PRO A 679 4.58 45.77 9.51
CA PRO A 679 3.47 45.14 8.82
C PRO A 679 3.93 44.57 7.46
N LEU A 680 3.50 43.35 7.09
CA LEU A 680 3.89 42.70 5.84
C LEU A 680 3.55 43.60 4.61
N SER A 681 2.45 44.37 4.72
CA SER A 681 2.05 45.35 3.70
C SER A 681 3.02 46.53 3.46
N GLN A 682 3.88 46.82 4.43
CA GLN A 682 4.86 47.87 4.39
C GLN A 682 6.28 47.35 4.25
N TRP A 683 6.45 46.05 4.39
CA TRP A 683 7.75 45.37 4.32
C TRP A 683 8.29 45.35 2.89
N ARG A 684 9.57 45.70 2.75
CA ARG A 684 10.26 45.77 1.47
C ARG A 684 11.30 44.67 1.38
N PHE A 685 11.04 43.69 0.50
CA PHE A 685 11.96 42.57 0.27
C PHE A 685 13.34 43.04 -0.12
N GLY A 686 14.37 42.50 0.55
CA GLY A 686 15.78 42.84 0.28
C GLY A 686 16.26 44.23 0.75
N ILE A 687 15.38 45.01 1.39
CA ILE A 687 15.69 46.32 1.99
C ILE A 687 15.50 46.29 3.49
N ASP A 688 14.31 45.84 3.95
CA ASP A 688 14.01 45.75 5.37
C ASP A 688 14.60 44.45 5.97
N PRO A 689 14.76 44.37 7.29
CA PRO A 689 15.27 43.16 7.91
C PRO A 689 14.48 41.91 7.50
N MET A 690 15.20 40.84 7.15
CA MET A 690 14.59 39.55 6.85
C MET A 690 13.89 38.99 8.09
N PRO A 691 12.84 38.21 7.93
CA PRO A 691 12.17 37.57 9.04
C PRO A 691 13.14 36.69 9.84
N THR A 692 12.92 36.66 11.14
CA THR A 692 13.67 35.78 12.01
C THR A 692 12.69 34.91 12.78
N ASN A 693 12.95 33.64 12.83
CA ASN A 693 12.11 32.69 13.52
C ASN A 693 12.32 32.80 15.04
N PRO A 694 11.28 33.02 15.83
CA PRO A 694 11.42 32.88 17.29
C PRO A 694 11.76 31.42 17.63
N PRO A 695 12.59 31.21 18.67
CA PRO A 695 12.87 29.84 19.12
C PRO A 695 11.59 29.14 19.57
N PRO A 696 11.52 27.82 19.53
CA PRO A 696 10.39 27.06 20.07
C PRO A 696 10.08 27.50 21.50
N SER A 697 8.81 27.71 21.80
CA SER A 697 8.34 28.26 23.08
C SER A 697 7.51 27.21 23.84
N SER A 698 7.25 27.51 25.12
CA SER A 698 6.36 26.67 25.95
C SER A 698 4.87 26.80 25.59
N GLN A 699 4.52 27.75 24.74
CA GLN A 699 3.14 28.00 24.28
C GLN A 699 3.09 28.12 22.76
N LEU A 700 1.94 27.76 22.18
CA LEU A 700 1.65 28.04 20.77
C LEU A 700 1.46 29.56 20.57
N ALA A 701 1.72 30.04 19.38
CA ALA A 701 1.46 31.43 19.03
C ALA A 701 -0.04 31.68 18.80
N ASN A 702 -0.46 32.94 18.92
CA ASN A 702 -1.80 33.36 18.51
C ASN A 702 -2.01 33.00 17.03
N GLY A 703 -3.16 32.39 16.71
CA GLY A 703 -3.49 31.94 15.36
C GLY A 703 -2.84 30.61 14.95
N ALA A 704 -1.97 30.04 15.79
CA ALA A 704 -1.36 28.77 15.50
C ALA A 704 -2.38 27.64 15.30
N VAL A 705 -2.03 26.66 14.47
CA VAL A 705 -2.85 25.48 14.25
C VAL A 705 -2.67 24.52 15.42
N GLY A 706 -3.76 24.22 16.11
CA GLY A 706 -3.80 23.15 17.10
C GLY A 706 -4.02 21.79 16.46
N ARG A 707 -3.54 20.73 17.10
CA ARG A 707 -3.74 19.35 16.67
C ARG A 707 -3.81 18.40 17.84
N LEU A 708 -4.69 17.39 17.76
CA LEU A 708 -4.78 16.34 18.77
C LEU A 708 -5.45 15.08 18.19
N MET A 709 -5.28 13.97 18.90
CA MET A 709 -6.06 12.74 18.72
C MET A 709 -7.24 12.76 19.67
N ASP A 710 -8.42 12.44 19.18
CA ASP A 710 -9.66 12.40 20.00
C ASP A 710 -9.52 11.34 21.11
N PRO A 711 -10.03 11.62 22.34
CA PRO A 711 -10.03 10.66 23.44
C PRO A 711 -10.68 9.31 23.12
N ASP A 712 -11.68 9.31 22.24
CA ASP A 712 -12.44 8.14 21.82
C ASP A 712 -11.92 7.50 20.51
N TYR A 713 -10.74 7.89 20.05
CA TYR A 713 -10.15 7.31 18.86
C TYR A 713 -9.98 5.79 18.99
N ARG A 714 -10.30 5.04 17.90
CA ARG A 714 -10.29 3.57 17.87
C ARG A 714 -9.69 3.07 16.58
N ASN A 715 -9.23 1.81 16.60
CA ASN A 715 -8.75 1.16 15.39
C ASN A 715 -9.89 1.00 14.35
N PRO A 716 -9.59 1.21 13.07
CA PRO A 716 -10.54 0.94 12.00
C PRO A 716 -10.77 -0.57 11.84
N TYR A 717 -11.97 -0.95 11.43
CA TYR A 717 -12.28 -2.32 11.09
C TYR A 717 -13.26 -2.42 9.92
N SER A 718 -13.22 -3.56 9.23
CA SER A 718 -14.24 -3.91 8.25
C SER A 718 -15.09 -5.09 8.72
N GLU A 719 -16.39 -4.96 8.49
CA GLU A 719 -17.35 -6.04 8.53
C GLU A 719 -17.51 -6.57 7.11
N GLN A 720 -17.15 -7.84 6.90
CA GLN A 720 -17.12 -8.45 5.58
C GLN A 720 -18.04 -9.66 5.52
N TRP A 721 -18.82 -9.78 4.44
CA TRP A 721 -19.50 -11.02 4.09
C TRP A 721 -19.44 -11.28 2.59
N ASN A 722 -19.45 -12.54 2.23
CA ASN A 722 -19.48 -12.98 0.85
C ASN A 722 -20.33 -14.23 0.68
N ALA A 723 -20.81 -14.41 -0.54
CA ALA A 723 -21.45 -15.63 -1.01
C ALA A 723 -20.94 -15.94 -2.41
N GLY A 724 -20.54 -17.19 -2.65
CA GLY A 724 -19.93 -17.57 -3.91
C GLY A 724 -20.27 -18.98 -4.36
N TYR A 725 -20.03 -19.19 -5.65
CA TYR A 725 -20.20 -20.47 -6.32
C TYR A 725 -19.02 -20.75 -7.24
N THR A 726 -18.48 -21.95 -7.15
CA THR A 726 -17.40 -22.43 -8.02
C THR A 726 -17.85 -23.63 -8.81
N LEU A 727 -17.58 -23.61 -10.11
CA LEU A 727 -17.81 -24.70 -11.05
C LEU A 727 -16.48 -25.18 -11.63
N ALA A 728 -16.08 -26.41 -11.34
CA ALA A 728 -14.98 -27.06 -12.02
C ALA A 728 -15.40 -27.52 -13.44
N LEU A 729 -14.66 -27.07 -14.44
CA LEU A 729 -14.82 -27.46 -15.85
C LEU A 729 -13.70 -28.44 -16.25
N GLY A 730 -13.85 -29.69 -15.84
CA GLY A 730 -12.80 -30.69 -15.95
C GLY A 730 -11.74 -30.55 -14.86
N SER A 731 -10.53 -31.07 -15.11
CA SER A 731 -9.43 -31.11 -14.12
C SER A 731 -8.54 -29.85 -14.13
N VAL A 732 -8.66 -29.01 -15.15
CA VAL A 732 -7.72 -27.90 -15.37
C VAL A 732 -8.38 -26.52 -15.41
N SER A 733 -9.71 -26.43 -15.42
CA SER A 733 -10.41 -25.14 -15.53
C SER A 733 -11.50 -24.99 -14.49
N ALA A 734 -11.74 -23.77 -14.02
CA ALA A 734 -12.80 -23.44 -13.09
C ALA A 734 -13.39 -22.06 -13.37
N VAL A 735 -14.68 -21.90 -13.09
CA VAL A 735 -15.39 -20.61 -13.02
C VAL A 735 -15.74 -20.36 -11.56
N GLU A 736 -15.48 -19.15 -11.09
CA GLU A 736 -15.83 -18.69 -9.76
C GLU A 736 -16.70 -17.44 -9.88
N VAL A 737 -17.78 -17.38 -9.10
CA VAL A 737 -18.67 -16.22 -9.00
C VAL A 737 -18.84 -15.91 -7.53
N ASP A 738 -18.42 -14.73 -7.10
CA ASP A 738 -18.49 -14.30 -5.70
C ASP A 738 -19.16 -12.93 -5.59
N TYR A 739 -20.16 -12.81 -4.74
CA TYR A 739 -20.67 -11.53 -4.27
C TYR A 739 -19.95 -11.17 -2.97
N ILE A 740 -19.51 -9.93 -2.89
CA ILE A 740 -18.69 -9.38 -1.81
C ILE A 740 -19.36 -8.14 -1.26
N HIS A 741 -19.49 -8.08 0.06
CA HIS A 741 -19.88 -6.88 0.80
C HIS A 741 -18.84 -6.55 1.86
N GLU A 742 -18.50 -5.27 1.96
CA GLU A 742 -17.57 -4.76 2.96
C GLU A 742 -18.10 -3.43 3.51
N LEU A 743 -18.17 -3.32 4.83
CA LEU A 743 -18.50 -2.11 5.55
C LEU A 743 -17.32 -1.73 6.44
N ALA A 744 -16.58 -0.69 6.07
CA ALA A 744 -15.51 -0.15 6.91
C ALA A 744 -16.07 0.88 7.89
N ILE A 745 -15.60 0.80 9.13
CA ILE A 745 -16.07 1.60 10.28
C ILE A 745 -14.84 2.06 11.08
N HIS A 746 -14.97 3.15 11.81
CA HIS A 746 -13.88 3.82 12.55
C HIS A 746 -12.75 4.32 11.64
N GLU A 747 -13.04 4.58 10.38
CA GLU A 747 -12.09 5.25 9.50
C GLU A 747 -11.75 6.64 10.04
N SER A 748 -10.49 7.04 9.88
CA SER A 748 -9.99 8.30 10.42
C SER A 748 -10.60 9.51 9.71
N LYS A 749 -11.00 10.55 10.47
CA LYS A 749 -11.44 11.86 9.98
C LYS A 749 -10.84 13.00 10.79
N THR A 750 -10.28 13.97 10.10
CA THR A 750 -9.77 15.20 10.69
C THR A 750 -10.89 16.23 10.80
N ILE A 751 -11.34 16.55 12.00
CA ILE A 751 -12.41 17.52 12.27
C ILE A 751 -11.79 18.81 12.82
N ASN A 752 -12.07 19.94 12.15
CA ASN A 752 -11.70 21.24 12.72
C ASN A 752 -12.71 21.62 13.80
N ILE A 753 -12.34 21.47 15.06
CA ILE A 753 -13.21 21.79 16.22
C ILE A 753 -13.25 23.30 16.54
N ASN A 754 -12.40 24.11 15.88
CA ASN A 754 -12.37 25.56 16.06
C ASN A 754 -12.44 26.33 14.72
N PRO A 755 -13.48 26.08 13.88
CA PRO A 755 -13.64 26.78 12.61
C PRO A 755 -14.01 28.23 12.82
N THR A 756 -13.80 29.12 11.85
CA THR A 756 -14.48 30.41 11.84
C THR A 756 -15.96 30.22 11.57
N LEU A 757 -16.83 30.98 12.20
CA LEU A 757 -18.27 30.86 11.99
C LEU A 757 -18.87 32.22 11.58
N VAL A 758 -19.57 32.24 10.45
CA VAL A 758 -20.27 33.44 9.97
C VAL A 758 -21.32 33.85 11.01
N SER A 759 -21.96 32.90 11.68
CA SER A 759 -22.92 33.14 12.77
C SER A 759 -22.34 33.86 14.00
N LEU A 760 -21.02 33.78 14.17
CA LEU A 760 -20.26 34.49 15.22
C LEU A 760 -19.50 35.71 14.66
N GLY A 761 -19.95 36.25 13.52
CA GLY A 761 -19.26 37.38 12.88
C GLY A 761 -17.84 37.07 12.39
N GLY A 762 -17.55 35.80 12.10
CA GLY A 762 -16.22 35.32 11.72
C GLY A 762 -15.33 34.96 12.92
N ALA A 763 -15.80 35.04 14.15
CA ALA A 763 -15.07 34.54 15.30
C ALA A 763 -15.06 33.01 15.37
N ARG A 764 -14.13 32.46 16.14
CA ARG A 764 -14.01 31.03 16.39
C ARG A 764 -14.65 30.62 17.70
N PRO A 765 -15.27 29.43 17.83
CA PRO A 765 -15.99 29.01 19.04
C PRO A 765 -15.17 29.09 20.32
N LEU A 766 -13.89 28.73 20.29
CA LEU A 766 -13.06 28.64 21.49
C LEU A 766 -12.29 29.94 21.80
N SER A 767 -12.36 30.98 20.96
CA SER A 767 -11.60 32.22 21.13
C SER A 767 -11.83 32.91 22.47
N ALA A 768 -13.07 32.97 22.91
CA ALA A 768 -13.45 33.61 24.20
C ALA A 768 -12.88 32.81 25.40
N ALA A 769 -12.90 31.49 25.35
CA ALA A 769 -12.39 30.63 26.41
C ALA A 769 -10.86 30.74 26.54
N PHE A 770 -10.13 30.73 25.44
CA PHE A 770 -8.68 30.96 25.44
C PHE A 770 -8.33 32.34 26.01
N SER A 771 -8.99 33.38 25.54
CA SER A 771 -8.78 34.75 26.05
C SER A 771 -9.06 34.88 27.53
N ALA A 772 -10.14 34.29 28.04
CA ALA A 772 -10.49 34.30 29.45
C ALA A 772 -9.48 33.54 30.33
N ALA A 773 -8.85 32.52 29.80
CA ALA A 773 -7.81 31.78 30.47
C ALA A 773 -6.42 32.44 30.36
N GLY A 774 -6.29 33.56 29.65
CA GLY A 774 -5.00 34.22 29.39
C GLY A 774 -4.05 33.41 28.50
N LEU A 775 -4.61 32.52 27.70
CA LEU A 775 -3.87 31.66 26.76
C LEU A 775 -3.88 32.25 25.35
N PRO A 776 -2.91 31.90 24.52
CA PRO A 776 -2.93 32.20 23.09
C PRO A 776 -4.24 31.71 22.44
N VAL A 777 -4.85 32.56 21.62
CA VAL A 777 -6.05 32.16 20.87
C VAL A 777 -5.65 31.33 19.67
N LEU A 778 -5.88 30.05 19.74
CA LEU A 778 -5.55 29.14 18.63
C LEU A 778 -6.44 29.42 17.42
N GLY A 779 -5.86 29.18 16.25
CA GLY A 779 -6.54 29.21 14.96
C GLY A 779 -7.41 27.95 14.75
N ARG A 780 -7.21 27.28 13.61
CA ARG A 780 -7.80 25.98 13.34
C ARG A 780 -7.26 24.96 14.36
N ILE A 781 -8.13 24.11 14.86
CA ILE A 781 -7.74 22.97 15.70
C ILE A 781 -8.23 21.71 15.02
N ASP A 782 -7.29 20.91 14.51
CA ASP A 782 -7.56 19.64 13.86
C ASP A 782 -7.60 18.54 14.93
N ASP A 783 -8.76 17.95 15.10
CA ASP A 783 -9.00 16.79 15.97
C ASP A 783 -9.19 15.54 15.11
N GLU A 784 -8.39 14.52 15.34
CA GLU A 784 -8.43 13.28 14.58
C GLU A 784 -9.38 12.30 15.26
N GLN A 785 -10.48 11.99 14.58
CA GLN A 785 -11.59 11.19 15.10
C GLN A 785 -11.77 9.91 14.29
N ALA A 786 -12.04 8.79 14.94
CA ALA A 786 -12.34 7.49 14.32
C ALA A 786 -13.85 7.35 14.00
N ILE A 787 -14.40 8.23 13.17
CA ILE A 787 -15.85 8.31 12.88
C ILE A 787 -16.20 8.00 11.41
N GLY A 788 -15.21 7.88 10.53
CA GLY A 788 -15.42 7.64 9.10
C GLY A 788 -16.08 6.30 8.82
N ARG A 789 -16.75 6.22 7.67
CA ARG A 789 -17.43 5.01 7.19
C ARG A 789 -17.37 4.93 5.69
N SER A 790 -17.12 3.71 5.17
CA SER A 790 -17.23 3.41 3.76
C SER A 790 -17.88 2.05 3.52
N ARG A 791 -18.44 1.84 2.32
CA ARG A 791 -19.08 0.60 1.94
C ARG A 791 -18.67 0.21 0.53
N TYR A 792 -18.43 -1.06 0.33
CA TYR A 792 -18.17 -1.66 -0.97
C TYR A 792 -19.09 -2.85 -1.22
N ASP A 793 -19.66 -2.92 -2.42
CA ASP A 793 -20.42 -4.04 -2.95
C ASP A 793 -19.81 -4.47 -4.28
N GLY A 794 -19.53 -5.75 -4.46
CA GLY A 794 -18.90 -6.26 -5.68
C GLY A 794 -19.40 -7.64 -6.10
N LEU A 795 -19.63 -7.83 -7.40
CA LEU A 795 -19.83 -9.13 -8.02
C LEU A 795 -18.59 -9.47 -8.85
N ASN A 796 -17.84 -10.47 -8.41
CA ASN A 796 -16.65 -10.96 -9.08
C ASN A 796 -16.98 -12.22 -9.88
N VAL A 797 -16.59 -12.25 -11.14
CA VAL A 797 -16.65 -13.44 -12.00
C VAL A 797 -15.23 -13.73 -12.49
N ALA A 798 -14.70 -14.88 -12.14
CA ALA A 798 -13.35 -15.30 -12.54
C ALA A 798 -13.40 -16.62 -13.30
N PHE A 799 -12.60 -16.72 -14.35
CA PHE A 799 -12.35 -17.98 -15.06
C PHE A 799 -10.85 -18.24 -15.04
N ARG A 800 -10.48 -19.42 -14.64
CA ARG A 800 -9.10 -19.86 -14.43
C ARG A 800 -8.82 -21.15 -15.19
N ARG A 801 -7.67 -21.19 -15.91
CA ARG A 801 -7.18 -22.38 -16.56
C ARG A 801 -5.71 -22.62 -16.21
N ARG A 802 -5.41 -23.73 -15.54
CA ARG A 802 -4.03 -24.17 -15.28
C ARG A 802 -3.35 -24.57 -16.60
N LEU A 803 -2.03 -24.55 -16.62
CA LEU A 803 -1.25 -24.92 -17.80
C LEU A 803 -1.61 -26.33 -18.28
N SER A 804 -2.17 -26.40 -19.47
CA SER A 804 -2.56 -27.64 -20.12
C SER A 804 -2.57 -27.40 -21.63
N HIS A 805 -1.99 -28.32 -22.38
CA HIS A 805 -1.84 -28.18 -23.83
C HIS A 805 -1.24 -26.81 -24.22
N HIS A 806 -0.15 -26.42 -23.54
CA HIS A 806 0.60 -25.19 -23.81
C HIS A 806 -0.15 -23.87 -23.52
N ILE A 807 -1.27 -23.89 -22.81
CA ILE A 807 -2.08 -22.72 -22.52
C ILE A 807 -2.42 -22.65 -21.03
N SER A 808 -2.11 -21.53 -20.39
CA SER A 808 -2.64 -21.15 -19.10
C SER A 808 -3.18 -19.72 -19.15
N PHE A 809 -4.27 -19.43 -18.46
CA PHE A 809 -4.76 -18.06 -18.32
C PHE A 809 -5.70 -17.89 -17.16
N ASN A 810 -5.77 -16.65 -16.68
CA ASN A 810 -6.71 -16.16 -15.70
C ASN A 810 -7.46 -14.97 -16.31
N THR A 811 -8.76 -14.90 -16.10
CA THR A 811 -9.56 -13.72 -16.45
C THR A 811 -10.55 -13.45 -15.35
N SER A 812 -10.79 -12.18 -15.08
CA SER A 812 -11.77 -11.75 -14.10
C SER A 812 -12.56 -10.54 -14.60
N TYR A 813 -13.81 -10.48 -14.19
CA TYR A 813 -14.67 -9.32 -14.35
C TYR A 813 -15.29 -8.96 -13.02
N VAL A 814 -15.21 -7.70 -12.66
CA VAL A 814 -15.76 -7.16 -11.42
C VAL A 814 -16.77 -6.06 -11.74
N LEU A 815 -18.00 -6.23 -11.26
CA LEU A 815 -19.02 -5.19 -11.21
C LEU A 815 -19.10 -4.70 -9.77
N SER A 816 -18.75 -3.45 -9.49
CA SER A 816 -18.66 -2.98 -8.10
C SER A 816 -19.17 -1.57 -7.88
N LYS A 817 -19.39 -1.23 -6.60
CA LYS A 817 -19.71 0.10 -6.13
C LYS A 817 -19.10 0.34 -4.76
N GLY A 818 -18.19 1.32 -4.69
CA GLY A 818 -17.66 1.84 -3.43
C GLY A 818 -18.28 3.21 -3.12
N VAL A 819 -18.70 3.45 -1.88
CA VAL A 819 -19.23 4.75 -1.44
C VAL A 819 -18.70 5.09 -0.06
N ALA A 820 -18.45 6.38 0.18
CA ALA A 820 -18.01 6.92 1.46
C ALA A 820 -18.53 8.33 1.70
N TYR A 821 -18.40 8.83 2.93
CA TYR A 821 -18.43 10.27 3.16
C TYR A 821 -17.09 10.89 2.81
N LYS A 822 -17.09 12.12 2.30
CA LYS A 822 -15.94 12.86 1.78
C LYS A 822 -14.69 12.61 2.60
N GLY A 823 -13.62 12.34 1.89
CA GLY A 823 -12.37 11.94 2.48
C GLY A 823 -12.40 10.46 2.87
N ASN A 824 -12.08 9.60 1.93
CA ASN A 824 -11.92 8.18 2.17
C ASN A 824 -10.76 7.93 3.16
N ALA A 825 -10.93 6.96 4.00
CA ALA A 825 -10.11 6.39 5.07
C ALA A 825 -8.60 6.45 4.97
N ALA A 826 -8.07 6.76 3.84
CA ALA A 826 -6.67 6.55 3.59
C ALA A 826 -5.79 7.76 3.80
N ALA A 827 -6.34 8.93 3.91
CA ALA A 827 -5.53 10.13 4.03
C ALA A 827 -5.68 10.73 5.42
N PHE A 828 -4.57 10.94 6.11
CA PHE A 828 -4.57 11.98 7.11
C PHE A 828 -4.99 13.29 6.43
N ARG A 829 -5.73 14.18 7.12
CA ARG A 829 -6.43 15.34 6.55
C ARG A 829 -7.71 15.00 5.77
N ASN A 830 -8.32 13.90 6.11
CA ASN A 830 -9.66 13.55 5.63
C ASN A 830 -10.71 14.48 6.24
N ARG A 831 -10.95 15.62 5.62
CA ARG A 831 -11.82 16.68 6.16
C ARG A 831 -13.17 16.69 5.48
N PRO A 832 -14.28 16.76 6.25
CA PRO A 832 -15.60 17.02 5.69
C PRO A 832 -15.68 18.44 5.12
N SER A 833 -16.61 18.67 4.21
CA SER A 833 -16.91 20.01 3.70
C SER A 833 -17.40 20.95 4.81
N ASN A 834 -18.11 20.42 5.80
CA ASN A 834 -18.56 21.12 6.98
C ASN A 834 -18.12 20.38 8.26
N PRO A 835 -17.16 20.90 9.02
CA PRO A 835 -16.71 20.24 10.26
C PRO A 835 -17.79 20.19 11.36
N MET A 836 -18.81 21.04 11.29
CA MET A 836 -19.95 21.03 12.24
C MET A 836 -21.00 19.95 11.87
N ASP A 837 -20.91 19.37 10.68
CA ASP A 837 -21.76 18.27 10.20
C ASP A 837 -20.93 17.33 9.32
N PRO A 838 -20.10 16.47 9.92
CA PRO A 838 -19.15 15.62 9.19
C PRO A 838 -19.82 14.51 8.36
N PHE A 839 -21.11 14.31 8.54
CA PHE A 839 -21.92 13.34 7.77
C PHE A 839 -22.97 14.01 6.88
N ASN A 840 -22.72 15.26 6.49
CA ASN A 840 -23.62 15.97 5.57
C ASN A 840 -23.83 15.13 4.29
N PRO A 841 -25.07 14.96 3.82
CA PRO A 841 -25.36 14.21 2.59
C PRO A 841 -24.63 14.71 1.34
N VAL A 842 -24.23 15.99 1.30
CA VAL A 842 -23.39 16.56 0.23
C VAL A 842 -22.02 15.88 0.16
N ASP A 843 -21.49 15.42 1.27
CA ASP A 843 -20.22 14.72 1.35
C ASP A 843 -20.33 13.22 1.06
N PHE A 844 -21.53 12.69 0.81
CA PHE A 844 -21.73 11.28 0.48
C PHE A 844 -21.65 11.04 -1.03
N GLY A 845 -20.76 10.14 -1.45
CA GLY A 845 -20.55 9.82 -2.86
C GLY A 845 -19.71 8.58 -3.09
N PRO A 846 -19.37 8.28 -4.35
CA PRO A 846 -18.47 7.18 -4.67
C PRO A 846 -17.05 7.47 -4.16
N VAL A 847 -16.32 6.41 -3.79
CA VAL A 847 -14.89 6.55 -3.41
C VAL A 847 -14.03 6.90 -4.63
N PRO A 848 -12.93 7.64 -4.47
CA PRO A 848 -12.05 8.03 -5.60
C PRO A 848 -11.51 6.85 -6.42
N THR A 849 -11.48 5.67 -5.83
CA THR A 849 -11.06 4.42 -6.47
C THR A 849 -12.21 3.62 -7.10
N ASP A 850 -13.45 4.12 -7.11
CA ASP A 850 -14.61 3.40 -7.66
C ASP A 850 -14.49 3.18 -9.18
N GLU A 851 -14.29 1.93 -9.56
CA GLU A 851 -14.36 1.46 -10.94
C GLU A 851 -15.57 0.55 -11.07
N ARG A 852 -16.67 1.05 -11.66
CA ARG A 852 -17.93 0.32 -11.77
C ARG A 852 -17.75 -1.02 -12.47
N HIS A 853 -16.96 -1.06 -13.51
CA HIS A 853 -16.63 -2.23 -14.30
C HIS A 853 -15.12 -2.35 -14.37
N ARG A 854 -14.60 -3.53 -14.09
CA ARG A 854 -13.18 -3.85 -14.28
C ARG A 854 -13.04 -5.24 -14.88
N PHE A 855 -12.27 -5.33 -15.94
CA PHE A 855 -11.90 -6.58 -16.61
C PHE A 855 -10.39 -6.73 -16.59
N VAL A 856 -9.92 -7.93 -16.25
CA VAL A 856 -8.50 -8.29 -16.27
C VAL A 856 -8.36 -9.64 -16.95
N PHE A 857 -7.41 -9.75 -17.86
CA PHE A 857 -6.98 -10.99 -18.49
C PHE A 857 -5.46 -11.10 -18.41
N SER A 858 -4.96 -12.27 -18.03
CA SER A 858 -3.54 -12.61 -18.09
C SER A 858 -3.36 -14.05 -18.53
N GLY A 859 -2.30 -14.35 -19.27
CA GLY A 859 -2.07 -15.71 -19.70
C GLY A 859 -0.67 -15.96 -20.24
N VAL A 860 -0.34 -17.24 -20.36
CA VAL A 860 0.90 -17.72 -20.97
C VAL A 860 0.56 -18.76 -22.05
N PHE A 861 1.01 -18.49 -23.26
CA PHE A 861 0.77 -19.29 -24.46
C PHE A 861 2.11 -19.76 -25.02
N GLU A 862 2.35 -21.05 -24.99
CA GLU A 862 3.50 -21.67 -25.60
C GLU A 862 3.15 -22.09 -27.03
N VAL A 863 3.78 -21.46 -28.02
CA VAL A 863 3.57 -21.78 -29.44
C VAL A 863 4.75 -22.56 -30.00
N PRO A 864 4.59 -23.23 -31.14
CA PRO A 864 5.69 -23.99 -31.75
C PRO A 864 7.00 -23.22 -31.90
N ALA A 865 8.09 -23.91 -32.04
CA ALA A 865 9.45 -23.37 -32.16
C ALA A 865 10.00 -22.73 -30.87
N GLY A 866 9.43 -23.01 -29.69
CA GLY A 866 9.90 -22.48 -28.39
C GLY A 866 9.62 -21.00 -28.19
N ILE A 867 8.60 -20.49 -28.86
CA ILE A 867 8.11 -19.12 -28.65
C ILE A 867 7.06 -19.13 -27.53
N GLN A 868 7.07 -18.13 -26.68
CA GLN A 868 6.11 -17.91 -25.61
C GLN A 868 5.53 -16.51 -25.76
N ILE A 869 4.21 -16.39 -25.64
CA ILE A 869 3.46 -15.13 -25.68
C ILE A 869 2.71 -14.99 -24.37
N ALA A 870 2.91 -13.89 -23.68
CA ALA A 870 2.27 -13.64 -22.39
C ALA A 870 1.66 -12.22 -22.34
N PRO A 871 0.36 -12.08 -22.57
CA PRO A 871 -0.35 -10.82 -22.44
C PRO A 871 -0.88 -10.57 -21.01
N ILE A 872 -0.95 -9.30 -20.63
CA ILE A 872 -1.80 -8.78 -19.55
C ILE A 872 -2.66 -7.68 -20.16
N PHE A 873 -3.98 -7.85 -20.11
CA PHE A 873 -4.94 -6.83 -20.55
C PHE A 873 -5.82 -6.41 -19.39
N GLN A 874 -5.97 -5.12 -19.19
CA GLN A 874 -6.81 -4.52 -18.15
C GLN A 874 -7.68 -3.43 -18.75
N ALA A 875 -8.95 -3.43 -18.37
CA ALA A 875 -9.90 -2.37 -18.73
C ALA A 875 -10.81 -2.07 -17.55
N ALA A 876 -11.01 -0.78 -17.26
CA ALA A 876 -11.89 -0.35 -16.18
C ALA A 876 -12.64 0.92 -16.56
N SER A 877 -13.86 1.09 -15.99
CA SER A 877 -14.63 2.32 -16.14
C SER A 877 -13.95 3.50 -15.43
N ALA A 878 -14.30 4.71 -15.87
CA ALA A 878 -13.77 5.96 -15.35
C ALA A 878 -13.93 6.08 -13.83
N ARG A 879 -12.86 6.48 -13.16
CA ARG A 879 -12.84 6.81 -11.72
C ARG A 879 -13.50 8.17 -11.48
N PRO A 880 -14.17 8.35 -10.34
CA PRO A 880 -14.69 9.64 -9.93
C PRO A 880 -13.60 10.55 -9.37
N TYR A 881 -13.84 11.85 -9.38
CA TYR A 881 -13.05 12.86 -8.69
C TYR A 881 -13.93 14.00 -8.15
N ASP A 882 -13.39 14.73 -7.18
CA ASP A 882 -14.11 15.78 -6.48
C ASP A 882 -14.17 17.06 -7.31
N GLY A 883 -15.38 17.58 -7.49
CA GLY A 883 -15.63 18.89 -8.04
C GLY A 883 -15.83 19.90 -6.93
N ILE A 884 -15.00 20.95 -6.87
CA ILE A 884 -15.00 21.92 -5.78
C ILE A 884 -15.20 23.35 -6.25
N GLU A 885 -15.84 24.16 -5.39
CA GLU A 885 -16.01 25.60 -5.61
C GLU A 885 -14.68 26.36 -5.61
N GLY A 886 -13.63 25.87 -4.94
CA GLY A 886 -12.35 26.57 -4.86
C GLY A 886 -12.37 27.82 -3.98
N GLN A 887 -13.47 28.09 -3.25
CA GLN A 887 -13.64 29.22 -2.33
C GLN A 887 -14.35 28.78 -1.04
N ASP A 888 -14.21 29.58 0.03
CA ASP A 888 -14.79 29.29 1.35
C ASP A 888 -16.31 29.61 1.39
N VAL A 889 -17.11 28.75 0.75
CA VAL A 889 -18.56 28.91 0.65
C VAL A 889 -19.22 29.04 2.01
N LEU A 890 -18.80 28.22 2.98
CA LEU A 890 -19.42 28.18 4.32
C LEU A 890 -18.91 29.29 5.25
N GLY A 891 -17.78 29.93 4.91
CA GLY A 891 -17.14 30.92 5.76
C GLY A 891 -16.55 30.35 7.03
N ILE A 892 -16.02 29.12 6.94
CA ILE A 892 -15.46 28.38 8.09
C ILE A 892 -13.93 28.56 8.20
N GLY A 893 -13.35 29.45 7.38
CA GLY A 893 -11.92 29.74 7.39
C GLY A 893 -11.05 28.58 6.90
N SER A 894 -11.63 27.60 6.21
CA SER A 894 -10.85 26.60 5.49
C SER A 894 -10.32 27.24 4.21
N GLY A 895 -9.12 27.78 4.24
CA GLY A 895 -8.52 28.55 3.15
C GLY A 895 -8.28 27.80 1.84
N ARG A 896 -8.91 26.62 1.65
CA ARG A 896 -8.71 25.78 0.47
C ARG A 896 -10.00 25.49 -0.32
N GLY A 897 -11.15 26.11 0.02
CA GLY A 897 -12.35 26.04 -0.77
C GLY A 897 -12.84 24.64 -1.12
N ASN A 898 -12.86 23.74 -0.15
CA ASN A 898 -13.17 22.31 -0.36
C ASN A 898 -14.69 22.02 -0.45
N TYR A 899 -15.56 23.04 -0.51
CA TYR A 899 -16.99 22.81 -0.68
C TYR A 899 -17.27 22.29 -2.09
N ASN A 900 -18.19 21.33 -2.20
CA ASN A 900 -18.53 20.75 -3.50
C ASN A 900 -19.16 21.82 -4.41
N ILE A 901 -19.00 21.66 -5.72
CA ILE A 901 -19.56 22.59 -6.72
C ILE A 901 -21.03 22.83 -6.45
N VAL A 902 -21.43 24.09 -6.47
CA VAL A 902 -22.82 24.53 -6.34
C VAL A 902 -23.38 24.81 -7.73
N VAL A 903 -24.58 24.31 -8.01
CA VAL A 903 -25.27 24.53 -9.29
C VAL A 903 -26.66 25.13 -9.07
N LEU A 904 -27.13 25.92 -10.01
CA LEU A 904 -28.50 26.42 -10.00
C LEU A 904 -29.51 25.30 -10.23
N ASN A 905 -30.62 25.29 -9.48
CA ASN A 905 -31.71 24.31 -9.69
C ASN A 905 -32.34 24.44 -11.07
N SER A 906 -32.29 25.62 -11.68
CA SER A 906 -32.75 25.87 -13.07
C SER A 906 -31.77 25.35 -14.13
N ASP A 907 -30.51 25.06 -13.78
CA ASP A 907 -29.47 24.57 -14.70
C ASP A 907 -28.54 23.57 -14.02
N PRO A 908 -29.04 22.43 -13.54
CA PRO A 908 -28.29 21.51 -12.69
C PRO A 908 -27.18 20.71 -13.42
N THR A 909 -27.18 20.74 -14.74
CA THR A 909 -26.17 20.07 -15.58
C THR A 909 -24.96 20.93 -15.86
N ASN A 910 -25.06 22.24 -15.69
CA ASN A 910 -23.99 23.19 -15.91
C ASN A 910 -23.19 23.39 -14.61
N LEU A 911 -22.06 22.72 -14.51
CA LEU A 911 -21.19 22.79 -13.34
C LEU A 911 -20.67 24.21 -13.05
N LYS A 912 -20.71 25.13 -14.02
CA LYS A 912 -20.32 26.54 -13.90
C LYS A 912 -21.50 27.50 -13.76
N SER A 913 -22.72 27.00 -13.49
CA SER A 913 -23.91 27.85 -13.44
C SER A 913 -23.88 28.93 -12.36
N THR A 914 -23.07 28.76 -11.33
CA THR A 914 -22.84 29.74 -10.27
C THR A 914 -21.47 30.44 -10.34
N LEU A 915 -20.71 30.23 -11.42
CA LEU A 915 -19.39 30.87 -11.57
C LEU A 915 -19.54 32.39 -11.52
N GLY A 916 -18.76 33.03 -10.62
CA GLY A 916 -18.84 34.46 -10.35
C GLY A 916 -19.73 34.86 -9.17
N PHE A 917 -20.43 33.93 -8.54
CA PHE A 917 -21.12 34.19 -7.29
C PHE A 917 -20.10 34.40 -6.16
N SER A 918 -20.35 35.41 -5.32
CA SER A 918 -19.61 35.56 -4.07
C SER A 918 -20.03 34.47 -3.06
N ASN A 919 -19.18 34.22 -2.06
CA ASN A 919 -19.51 33.28 -0.97
C ASN A 919 -20.85 33.63 -0.28
N ALA A 920 -21.16 34.91 -0.15
CA ALA A 920 -22.46 35.37 0.41
C ALA A 920 -23.62 35.00 -0.53
N ALA A 921 -23.45 35.16 -1.84
CA ALA A 921 -24.47 34.80 -2.81
C ALA A 921 -24.71 33.29 -2.85
N LEU A 922 -23.65 32.50 -2.77
CA LEU A 922 -23.74 31.03 -2.69
C LEU A 922 -24.47 30.58 -1.43
N ARG A 923 -24.14 31.14 -0.26
CA ARG A 923 -24.87 30.84 0.98
C ARG A 923 -26.35 31.22 0.90
N ASN A 924 -26.65 32.39 0.36
CA ASN A 924 -28.04 32.83 0.17
C ASN A 924 -28.81 31.86 -0.72
N CYS A 925 -28.26 31.49 -1.84
CA CYS A 925 -28.90 30.58 -2.79
C CYS A 925 -29.05 29.14 -2.23
N LEU A 926 -28.08 28.64 -1.46
CA LEU A 926 -28.11 27.31 -0.86
C LEU A 926 -29.08 27.20 0.34
N PHE A 927 -29.02 28.18 1.26
CA PHE A 927 -29.61 28.04 2.59
C PHE A 927 -30.76 29.00 2.87
N VAL A 928 -30.98 30.01 2.05
CA VAL A 928 -32.05 31.01 2.24
C VAL A 928 -33.12 30.86 1.14
N THR A 929 -32.73 30.99 -0.11
CA THR A 929 -33.69 30.94 -1.22
C THR A 929 -33.90 29.51 -1.75
N ASN A 930 -33.00 28.56 -1.43
CA ASN A 930 -33.01 27.17 -1.93
C ASN A 930 -33.09 27.08 -3.47
N THR A 931 -32.49 28.03 -4.16
CA THR A 931 -32.47 28.07 -5.65
C THR A 931 -31.24 27.38 -6.23
N CYS A 932 -30.33 26.96 -5.37
CA CYS A 932 -29.15 26.15 -5.72
C CYS A 932 -29.10 24.88 -4.88
N HIS A 933 -28.26 23.95 -5.34
CA HIS A 933 -27.81 22.81 -4.53
C HIS A 933 -26.34 22.49 -4.82
N ALA A 934 -25.64 21.87 -3.88
CA ALA A 934 -24.30 21.35 -4.11
C ALA A 934 -24.39 19.97 -4.79
N ILE A 935 -23.51 19.70 -5.75
CA ILE A 935 -23.36 18.32 -6.27
C ILE A 935 -22.77 17.43 -5.17
N GLY A 936 -23.08 16.12 -5.20
CA GLY A 936 -22.51 15.19 -4.22
C GLY A 936 -21.02 14.98 -4.45
N PHE A 937 -20.34 14.49 -3.41
CA PHE A 937 -18.93 14.14 -3.42
C PHE A 937 -18.60 13.17 -4.57
N ASP A 938 -17.46 13.39 -5.25
CA ASP A 938 -16.93 12.55 -6.33
C ASP A 938 -17.96 12.23 -7.45
N LYS A 939 -18.77 13.19 -7.84
CA LYS A 939 -19.76 13.03 -8.93
C LYS A 939 -19.20 13.28 -10.31
N VAL A 940 -18.07 13.95 -10.43
CA VAL A 940 -17.40 14.14 -11.73
C VAL A 940 -16.64 12.88 -12.09
N ARG A 941 -16.60 12.51 -13.37
CA ARG A 941 -15.93 11.29 -13.85
C ARG A 941 -14.71 11.64 -14.69
N GLY A 942 -13.62 10.95 -14.45
CA GLY A 942 -12.41 11.01 -15.26
C GLY A 942 -12.48 10.12 -16.50
N ASP A 943 -11.33 9.59 -16.91
CA ASP A 943 -11.23 8.73 -18.09
C ASP A 943 -11.20 7.23 -17.72
N PRO A 944 -11.75 6.36 -18.60
CA PRO A 944 -11.65 4.94 -18.43
C PRO A 944 -10.20 4.47 -18.56
N PHE A 945 -9.84 3.48 -17.75
CA PHE A 945 -8.53 2.84 -17.76
C PHE A 945 -8.51 1.70 -18.79
N ILE A 946 -7.53 1.69 -19.69
CA ILE A 946 -7.28 0.57 -20.62
C ILE A 946 -5.77 0.42 -20.74
N ASN A 947 -5.24 -0.75 -20.43
CA ASN A 947 -3.83 -1.07 -20.57
C ASN A 947 -3.64 -2.46 -21.14
N MET A 948 -2.67 -2.62 -22.03
CA MET A 948 -2.25 -3.89 -22.60
C MET A 948 -0.74 -4.00 -22.53
N ASP A 949 -0.26 -4.97 -21.77
CA ASP A 949 1.14 -5.32 -21.71
C ASP A 949 1.34 -6.68 -22.39
N LEU A 950 2.43 -6.84 -23.13
CA LEU A 950 2.71 -8.04 -23.90
C LEU A 950 4.17 -8.43 -23.78
N ARG A 951 4.42 -9.68 -23.42
CA ARG A 951 5.76 -10.29 -23.47
C ARG A 951 5.78 -11.34 -24.58
N ILE A 952 6.82 -11.29 -25.41
CA ILE A 952 7.15 -12.31 -26.40
C ILE A 952 8.55 -12.82 -26.07
N ALA A 953 8.71 -14.11 -25.89
CA ALA A 953 9.98 -14.71 -25.54
C ALA A 953 10.30 -15.91 -26.46
N LYS A 954 11.57 -16.06 -26.83
CA LYS A 954 12.12 -17.19 -27.58
C LYS A 954 13.05 -17.97 -26.69
N ASN A 955 12.71 -19.22 -26.43
CA ASN A 955 13.55 -20.17 -25.69
C ASN A 955 14.48 -20.92 -26.66
N ILE A 956 15.77 -20.86 -26.41
CA ILE A 956 16.83 -21.49 -27.17
C ILE A 956 17.54 -22.46 -26.25
N ARG A 957 17.36 -23.75 -26.47
CA ARG A 957 18.06 -24.80 -25.69
C ARG A 957 19.53 -24.88 -26.09
N LEU A 958 20.41 -24.76 -25.11
CA LEU A 958 21.87 -24.87 -25.28
C LEU A 958 22.34 -26.15 -24.58
N GLY A 959 22.04 -27.32 -25.19
CA GLY A 959 22.26 -28.62 -24.57
C GLY A 959 21.10 -29.09 -23.68
N GLU A 960 21.38 -30.01 -22.74
CA GLU A 960 20.34 -30.66 -21.93
C GLU A 960 19.87 -29.81 -20.74
N LYS A 961 20.77 -28.99 -20.17
CA LYS A 961 20.51 -28.26 -18.91
C LYS A 961 20.51 -26.73 -19.04
N MET A 962 20.96 -26.21 -20.16
CA MET A 962 21.07 -24.76 -20.35
C MET A 962 20.02 -24.23 -21.32
N ASN A 963 19.47 -23.06 -21.00
CA ASN A 963 18.51 -22.39 -21.85
C ASN A 963 18.84 -20.88 -21.91
N LEU A 964 18.87 -20.34 -23.13
CA LEU A 964 18.91 -18.91 -23.36
C LEU A 964 17.51 -18.46 -23.80
N GLN A 965 16.92 -17.54 -23.05
CA GLN A 965 15.66 -16.89 -23.42
C GLN A 965 15.96 -15.47 -23.90
N LEU A 966 15.59 -15.16 -25.14
CA LEU A 966 15.57 -13.79 -25.66
C LEU A 966 14.13 -13.30 -25.62
N LEU A 967 13.90 -12.09 -25.16
CA LEU A 967 12.54 -11.57 -24.96
C LEU A 967 12.41 -10.09 -25.33
N ALA A 968 11.20 -9.74 -25.70
CA ALA A 968 10.73 -8.37 -25.86
C ALA A 968 9.47 -8.18 -25.02
N GLN A 969 9.39 -7.11 -24.28
CA GLN A 969 8.22 -6.70 -23.52
C GLN A 969 7.73 -5.34 -24.03
N PHE A 970 6.43 -5.20 -24.14
CA PHE A 970 5.78 -3.98 -24.58
C PHE A 970 4.76 -3.61 -23.51
N PHE A 971 4.94 -2.45 -22.91
CA PHE A 971 4.06 -1.90 -21.90
C PHE A 971 3.20 -0.80 -22.50
N ASP A 972 1.92 -0.76 -22.16
CA ASP A 972 0.91 0.08 -22.77
C ASP A 972 0.96 -0.03 -24.31
N LEU A 973 0.78 -1.24 -24.85
CA LEU A 973 0.89 -1.55 -26.29
C LEU A 973 0.00 -0.66 -27.17
N PHE A 974 -1.12 -0.16 -26.64
CA PHE A 974 -2.02 0.72 -27.35
C PHE A 974 -1.63 2.20 -27.28
N ASN A 975 -0.58 2.53 -26.54
CA ASN A 975 -0.13 3.91 -26.33
C ASN A 975 -1.26 4.83 -25.86
N ARG A 976 -2.05 4.36 -24.90
CA ARG A 976 -3.19 5.08 -24.37
C ARG A 976 -2.80 5.89 -23.13
N ALA A 977 -3.15 7.16 -23.13
CA ALA A 977 -3.02 8.00 -21.94
C ALA A 977 -4.05 7.55 -20.87
N ASN A 978 -3.58 7.02 -19.76
CA ASN A 978 -4.40 6.59 -18.64
C ASN A 978 -4.38 7.67 -17.53
N PHE A 979 -5.23 8.67 -17.64
CA PHE A 979 -5.31 9.79 -16.69
C PHE A 979 -6.05 9.41 -15.40
N GLY A 980 -6.96 8.42 -15.46
CA GLY A 980 -7.76 8.00 -14.31
C GLY A 980 -8.68 9.13 -13.82
N ASN A 981 -8.49 9.56 -12.58
CA ASN A 981 -9.20 10.69 -11.95
C ASN A 981 -8.31 11.92 -11.74
N ASN A 982 -7.16 12.02 -12.41
CA ASN A 982 -6.26 13.16 -12.31
C ASN A 982 -6.72 14.32 -13.21
N PHE A 983 -7.71 15.06 -12.73
CA PHE A 983 -8.33 16.21 -13.39
C PHE A 983 -8.45 17.39 -12.42
N SER A 984 -8.42 18.60 -12.93
CA SER A 984 -8.73 19.78 -12.14
C SER A 984 -10.24 19.88 -11.87
N GLY A 985 -10.65 19.66 -10.62
CA GLY A 985 -12.04 19.78 -10.18
C GLY A 985 -12.45 21.18 -9.72
N ASN A 986 -11.54 22.14 -9.62
CA ASN A 986 -11.82 23.50 -9.15
C ASN A 986 -12.44 24.36 -10.28
N ILE A 987 -13.70 24.82 -10.12
CA ILE A 987 -14.42 25.60 -11.14
C ILE A 987 -13.76 26.95 -11.47
N HIS A 988 -12.97 27.49 -10.58
CA HIS A 988 -12.22 28.74 -10.81
C HIS A 988 -10.86 28.53 -11.49
N SER A 989 -10.43 27.27 -11.64
CA SER A 989 -9.19 26.97 -12.36
C SER A 989 -9.39 27.12 -13.87
N SER A 990 -8.38 27.70 -14.54
CA SER A 990 -8.32 27.69 -16.02
C SER A 990 -8.25 26.28 -16.61
N LEU A 991 -7.75 25.32 -15.80
CA LEU A 991 -7.64 23.91 -16.15
C LEU A 991 -8.89 23.09 -15.74
N PHE A 992 -9.99 23.73 -15.35
CA PHE A 992 -11.20 23.00 -14.92
C PHE A 992 -11.63 21.94 -15.94
N LEU A 993 -11.77 20.70 -15.48
CA LEU A 993 -12.03 19.49 -16.28
C LEU A 993 -10.92 19.10 -17.26
N GLN A 994 -9.73 19.69 -17.14
CA GLN A 994 -8.57 19.27 -17.91
C GLN A 994 -7.73 18.27 -17.12
N HIS A 995 -6.98 17.44 -17.83
CA HIS A 995 -6.04 16.48 -17.25
C HIS A 995 -4.91 17.20 -16.52
N THR A 996 -4.56 16.71 -15.34
CA THR A 996 -3.47 17.25 -14.51
C THR A 996 -2.36 16.23 -14.24
N GLY A 997 -2.57 14.96 -14.62
CA GLY A 997 -1.61 13.89 -14.36
C GLY A 997 -2.09 12.56 -14.90
N PHE A 998 -1.32 11.52 -14.64
CA PHE A 998 -1.61 10.14 -14.99
C PHE A 998 -1.94 9.33 -13.75
N ILE A 999 -2.66 8.22 -13.92
CA ILE A 999 -2.80 7.22 -12.87
C ILE A 999 -1.40 6.69 -12.52
N THR A 1000 -1.03 6.63 -11.25
CA THR A 1000 0.34 6.38 -10.79
C THR A 1000 1.36 7.35 -11.42
N PRO A 1001 1.54 8.56 -10.85
CA PRO A 1001 2.29 9.66 -11.45
C PRO A 1001 3.72 9.36 -11.85
N SER A 1002 4.40 8.43 -11.15
CA SER A 1002 5.77 8.00 -11.49
C SER A 1002 5.85 7.31 -12.85
N GLY A 1003 4.74 6.71 -13.35
CA GLY A 1003 4.73 5.88 -14.57
C GLY A 1003 5.56 4.58 -14.45
N VAL A 1004 6.00 4.24 -13.25
CA VAL A 1004 6.73 2.98 -12.99
C VAL A 1004 5.75 1.82 -12.91
N ILE A 1005 4.58 2.02 -12.33
CA ILE A 1005 3.56 0.98 -12.15
C ILE A 1005 2.70 0.88 -13.40
N VAL A 1006 2.03 1.98 -13.77
CA VAL A 1006 1.29 2.10 -15.02
C VAL A 1006 2.06 3.08 -15.93
N PRO A 1007 2.52 2.67 -17.10
CA PRO A 1007 3.24 3.56 -18.00
C PRO A 1007 2.39 4.76 -18.44
N LYS A 1008 3.02 5.91 -18.61
CA LYS A 1008 2.37 7.13 -19.14
C LYS A 1008 2.12 7.07 -20.65
N SER A 1009 2.87 6.19 -21.32
CA SER A 1009 2.84 5.98 -22.78
C SER A 1009 3.47 4.62 -23.12
N PHE A 1010 3.38 4.20 -24.36
CA PHE A 1010 4.03 2.99 -24.85
C PHE A 1010 5.53 2.97 -24.53
N ARG A 1011 6.00 1.81 -24.02
CA ARG A 1011 7.40 1.50 -23.77
C ARG A 1011 7.75 0.11 -24.28
N ALA A 1012 8.92 -0.03 -24.90
CA ALA A 1012 9.48 -1.31 -25.25
C ALA A 1012 10.73 -1.61 -24.42
N GLU A 1013 10.83 -2.86 -23.97
CA GLU A 1013 11.95 -3.37 -23.20
C GLU A 1013 12.45 -4.67 -23.84
N PHE A 1014 13.76 -4.81 -24.03
CA PHE A 1014 14.38 -6.02 -24.53
C PHE A 1014 15.19 -6.68 -23.44
N GLY A 1015 15.21 -7.99 -23.44
CA GLY A 1015 15.96 -8.72 -22.41
C GLY A 1015 16.49 -10.06 -22.87
N ALA A 1016 17.45 -10.54 -22.11
CA ALA A 1016 18.02 -11.87 -22.25
C ALA A 1016 18.15 -12.53 -20.88
N GLU A 1017 17.73 -13.79 -20.78
CA GLU A 1017 17.92 -14.61 -19.58
C GLU A 1017 18.65 -15.89 -19.96
N PHE A 1018 19.75 -16.16 -19.26
CA PHE A 1018 20.46 -17.44 -19.31
C PHE A 1018 20.08 -18.25 -18.06
N ARG A 1019 19.70 -19.51 -18.25
CA ARG A 1019 19.31 -20.43 -17.17
C ARG A 1019 20.06 -21.75 -17.32
N PHE A 1020 20.52 -22.33 -16.19
CA PHE A 1020 21.20 -23.61 -16.12
C PHE A 1020 20.70 -24.48 -14.97
#